data_f1923b7c0a8d5c6e1cdba8fc7863b58e
#
_entry.id   f1923b7c0a8d5c6e1cdba8fc7863b58e
#
_cell.length_a   1.000
_cell.length_b   1.000
_cell.length_c   1.000
_cell.angle_alpha   90.00
_cell.angle_beta   90.00
_cell.angle_gamma   90.00
#
_symmetry.space_group_name_H-M   'P 1'
#
loop_
_entity.id
_entity.type
_entity.pdbx_description
1 polymer ?
#
loop_
_entity_poly.entity_id
_entity_poly.type
_entity_poly.pdbx_seq_one_letter_code
_entity_poly.pdbx_strand_id
1 'polypeptide(L)'
;MRKICLFAGYNSKEVVQQYVFDYLAELNKYADVYYLSDGELSIGDIAKLKEVCKNVWGFKHGKYDFGSYSELAKNLVGWDEISKYDELIFANDSCFPIQSFEPVFNEMDSRITVDSWALLSTDEYNNDHLYTLKEYAKIPTKKIPYFCMGSYFICFRKNVINDLEFREFINSVKKEENRIDVCLKYEMGLTQFLIKKHFEIDCFVDVVYRGASIYAEPALRLVKYKFPLVKCRIFTDNPMGVKNVTQWIELINLYTNGKLDLYIDGKDKLLGIDRGKRRNIRNNILPPIFSNGLKYFIKQFTPPVIYPLYWVLKDAFRNKNMMSALWTEIYLRLSKKNNLTSDITTAKHLVVYFNVARDTIGGGMLSINRFVYFSRELEQGFNFKVIMSGLPLINKPVEYSLFRQASPMIHFFDIINNTSPDKLTLNIPEYYLPDFIYKLDSAKYAWLKGIPFLHINILDQNHDYAPSQADIEFCRELTDNVTFTTAHERYTTQEVSEHYNCPVKLLTPFLPTFYKTEFKNKKKQIVLSQDVGPNLSGLTKNDLILKFETELPDYSITIVDNIGLDEYKRLISDSLFTITFGEGYDGYFIEPFLSNSVSFAVYNDVFFPSEFENCSTVYSSWQDLFDNIVADVKKYEASESLYRNVINETTPLIYKFTNDEKSLGNLIDYYSGVYDFYPSIHQRFKKYNPQPTQVDVDIDFTKTDVP
;
A
#
# COMPACT_ATOMS: atom_id res chain seq x y z
N MET A 1 -35.13 1.30 -2.19
CA MET A 1 -35.01 2.39 -3.19
C MET A 1 -35.51 1.91 -4.54
N ARG A 2 -36.30 2.72 -5.27
CA ARG A 2 -36.69 2.43 -6.66
C ARG A 2 -35.55 2.81 -7.59
N LYS A 3 -35.06 1.86 -8.38
CA LYS A 3 -33.89 2.05 -9.24
C LYS A 3 -34.26 1.94 -10.71
N ILE A 4 -33.62 2.76 -11.55
CA ILE A 4 -33.69 2.69 -13.01
C ILE A 4 -32.29 2.47 -13.57
N CYS A 5 -32.16 1.58 -14.55
CA CYS A 5 -30.90 1.30 -15.23
C CYS A 5 -30.98 1.70 -16.71
N LEU A 6 -30.10 2.58 -17.15
CA LEU A 6 -29.85 2.84 -18.55
C LEU A 6 -28.65 1.98 -18.97
N PHE A 7 -28.91 0.97 -19.78
CA PHE A 7 -27.90 0.00 -20.19
C PHE A 7 -27.44 0.24 -21.63
N ALA A 8 -26.13 0.47 -21.78
CA ALA A 8 -25.49 0.68 -23.09
C ALA A 8 -24.96 -0.65 -23.64
N GLY A 9 -25.53 -1.11 -24.75
CA GLY A 9 -25.05 -2.27 -25.50
C GLY A 9 -24.24 -1.86 -26.72
N TYR A 10 -23.24 -2.67 -27.08
CA TYR A 10 -22.49 -2.55 -28.32
C TYR A 10 -22.48 -3.86 -29.07
N ASN A 11 -23.16 -3.90 -30.19
CA ASN A 11 -23.29 -5.09 -31.01
C ASN A 11 -22.52 -4.98 -32.32
N SER A 12 -21.27 -5.45 -32.30
CA SER A 12 -20.41 -5.46 -33.51
C SER A 12 -20.73 -6.57 -34.52
N LYS A 13 -21.53 -7.55 -34.12
CA LYS A 13 -21.83 -8.76 -34.91
C LYS A 13 -23.32 -8.97 -35.17
N GLU A 14 -24.15 -7.96 -34.92
CA GLU A 14 -25.61 -8.00 -35.04
C GLU A 14 -26.33 -9.10 -34.22
N VAL A 15 -25.60 -9.68 -33.23
CA VAL A 15 -26.12 -10.71 -32.31
C VAL A 15 -25.74 -10.35 -30.89
N VAL A 16 -26.74 -10.21 -30.03
CA VAL A 16 -26.54 -9.99 -28.61
C VAL A 16 -25.99 -11.25 -27.96
N GLN A 17 -24.88 -11.16 -27.26
CA GLN A 17 -24.24 -12.30 -26.62
C GLN A 17 -25.00 -12.76 -25.37
N GLN A 18 -24.96 -14.06 -25.05
CA GLN A 18 -25.72 -14.64 -23.92
C GLN A 18 -25.42 -13.93 -22.58
N TYR A 19 -24.17 -13.56 -22.30
CA TYR A 19 -23.83 -12.88 -21.06
C TYR A 19 -24.54 -11.53 -20.88
N VAL A 20 -24.93 -10.87 -21.98
CA VAL A 20 -25.68 -9.60 -21.91
C VAL A 20 -27.09 -9.87 -21.41
N PHE A 21 -27.77 -10.91 -21.91
CA PHE A 21 -29.06 -11.31 -21.39
C PHE A 21 -29.03 -11.67 -19.92
N ASP A 22 -28.00 -12.42 -19.49
CA ASP A 22 -27.81 -12.81 -18.10
C ASP A 22 -27.52 -11.59 -17.21
N TYR A 23 -26.78 -10.60 -17.73
CA TYR A 23 -26.51 -9.36 -17.02
C TYR A 23 -27.77 -8.52 -16.83
N LEU A 24 -28.55 -8.36 -17.89
CA LEU A 24 -29.82 -7.63 -17.85
C LEU A 24 -30.84 -8.34 -16.93
N ALA A 25 -30.91 -9.66 -16.99
CA ALA A 25 -31.78 -10.46 -16.11
C ALA A 25 -31.37 -10.32 -14.64
N GLU A 26 -30.07 -10.26 -14.34
CA GLU A 26 -29.59 -10.03 -12.97
C GLU A 26 -29.94 -8.60 -12.50
N LEU A 27 -29.73 -7.59 -13.34
CA LEU A 27 -30.05 -6.20 -13.00
C LEU A 27 -31.55 -5.95 -12.85
N ASN A 28 -32.37 -6.62 -13.64
CA ASN A 28 -33.83 -6.52 -13.59
C ASN A 28 -34.46 -6.97 -12.26
N LYS A 29 -33.70 -7.71 -11.43
CA LYS A 29 -34.12 -8.04 -10.05
C LYS A 29 -34.13 -6.82 -9.13
N TYR A 30 -33.36 -5.75 -9.47
CA TYR A 30 -33.11 -4.60 -8.61
C TYR A 30 -33.56 -3.27 -9.21
N ALA A 31 -33.65 -3.19 -10.54
CA ALA A 31 -33.93 -1.95 -11.27
C ALA A 31 -34.79 -2.18 -12.49
N ASP A 32 -35.58 -1.17 -12.88
CA ASP A 32 -36.25 -1.14 -14.18
C ASP A 32 -35.20 -0.84 -15.27
N VAL A 33 -34.94 -1.82 -16.15
CA VAL A 33 -33.84 -1.72 -17.14
C VAL A 33 -34.34 -1.22 -18.48
N TYR A 34 -33.65 -0.23 -19.04
CA TYR A 34 -33.85 0.29 -20.39
C TYR A 34 -32.56 0.08 -21.18
N TYR A 35 -32.69 -0.58 -22.35
CA TYR A 35 -31.55 -1.02 -23.16
C TYR A 35 -31.46 -0.27 -24.48
N LEU A 36 -30.28 0.24 -24.82
CA LEU A 36 -29.97 0.79 -26.14
C LEU A 36 -28.70 0.14 -26.69
N SER A 37 -28.78 -0.45 -27.87
CA SER A 37 -27.63 -0.91 -28.66
C SER A 37 -27.14 0.18 -29.61
N ASP A 38 -25.83 0.48 -29.60
CA ASP A 38 -25.18 1.26 -30.67
C ASP A 38 -24.95 0.36 -31.91
N GLY A 39 -26.05 -0.10 -32.48
CA GLY A 39 -26.12 -0.95 -33.63
C GLY A 39 -27.55 -1.50 -33.81
N GLU A 40 -27.82 -2.08 -34.96
CA GLU A 40 -29.11 -2.69 -35.23
C GLU A 40 -29.29 -3.98 -34.43
N LEU A 41 -30.51 -4.30 -34.06
CA LEU A 41 -30.87 -5.49 -33.34
C LEU A 41 -31.76 -6.42 -34.21
N SER A 42 -31.51 -7.71 -34.14
CA SER A 42 -32.38 -8.68 -34.78
C SER A 42 -33.76 -8.73 -34.10
N ILE A 43 -34.79 -9.13 -34.82
CA ILE A 43 -36.15 -9.32 -34.26
C ILE A 43 -36.11 -10.31 -33.11
N GLY A 44 -35.31 -11.38 -33.21
CA GLY A 44 -35.16 -12.39 -32.17
C GLY A 44 -34.48 -11.82 -30.90
N ASP A 45 -33.49 -11.00 -31.05
CA ASP A 45 -32.81 -10.34 -29.90
C ASP A 45 -33.73 -9.33 -29.22
N ILE A 46 -34.50 -8.54 -30.02
CA ILE A 46 -35.48 -7.61 -29.45
C ILE A 46 -36.55 -8.37 -28.62
N ALA A 47 -37.01 -9.50 -29.11
CA ALA A 47 -38.02 -10.31 -28.37
C ALA A 47 -37.46 -10.78 -27.02
N LYS A 48 -36.24 -11.36 -27.00
CA LYS A 48 -35.56 -11.82 -25.77
C LYS A 48 -35.23 -10.68 -24.82
N LEU A 49 -34.72 -9.54 -25.32
CA LEU A 49 -34.41 -8.38 -24.50
C LEU A 49 -35.65 -7.80 -23.81
N LYS A 50 -36.81 -7.82 -24.46
CA LYS A 50 -38.10 -7.39 -23.88
C LYS A 50 -38.59 -8.25 -22.72
N GLU A 51 -38.08 -9.46 -22.56
CA GLU A 51 -38.40 -10.31 -21.39
C GLU A 51 -37.71 -9.78 -20.11
N VAL A 52 -36.59 -9.10 -20.25
CA VAL A 52 -35.73 -8.63 -19.12
C VAL A 52 -35.57 -7.11 -19.06
N CYS A 53 -36.10 -6.37 -20.03
CA CYS A 53 -36.01 -4.91 -20.08
C CYS A 53 -37.39 -4.28 -20.21
N LYS A 54 -37.61 -3.12 -19.61
CA LYS A 54 -38.83 -2.32 -19.75
C LYS A 54 -39.03 -1.84 -21.19
N ASN A 55 -37.94 -1.43 -21.84
CA ASN A 55 -37.93 -1.06 -23.24
C ASN A 55 -36.58 -1.30 -23.88
N VAL A 56 -36.54 -1.45 -25.22
CA VAL A 56 -35.38 -1.86 -26.00
C VAL A 56 -35.34 -1.05 -27.29
N TRP A 57 -34.18 -0.48 -27.59
CA TRP A 57 -33.89 0.22 -28.84
C TRP A 57 -32.57 -0.27 -29.45
N GLY A 58 -32.46 -0.20 -30.76
CA GLY A 58 -31.22 -0.51 -31.47
C GLY A 58 -31.09 0.38 -32.68
N PHE A 59 -30.11 1.25 -32.68
CA PHE A 59 -29.70 2.09 -33.81
C PHE A 59 -28.30 2.60 -33.63
N LYS A 60 -27.59 2.82 -34.72
CA LYS A 60 -26.21 3.27 -34.71
C LYS A 60 -26.11 4.78 -34.48
N HIS A 61 -25.55 5.19 -33.37
CA HIS A 61 -25.23 6.60 -33.06
C HIS A 61 -23.73 6.90 -33.06
N GLY A 62 -22.87 5.90 -32.81
CA GLY A 62 -21.42 6.02 -32.91
C GLY A 62 -20.77 6.92 -31.84
N LYS A 63 -21.42 7.05 -30.67
CA LYS A 63 -20.97 7.92 -29.56
C LYS A 63 -20.52 7.11 -28.33
N TYR A 64 -20.26 5.81 -28.48
CA TYR A 64 -19.93 4.87 -27.42
C TYR A 64 -21.02 4.79 -26.33
N ASP A 65 -20.67 4.24 -25.16
CA ASP A 65 -21.59 4.01 -24.02
C ASP A 65 -22.21 5.31 -23.48
N PHE A 66 -21.42 6.39 -23.33
CA PHE A 66 -21.96 7.68 -22.90
C PHE A 66 -22.97 8.25 -23.90
N GLY A 67 -22.82 7.96 -25.19
CA GLY A 67 -23.81 8.30 -26.18
C GLY A 67 -25.13 7.55 -25.97
N SER A 68 -25.07 6.27 -25.65
CA SER A 68 -26.26 5.49 -25.30
C SER A 68 -26.95 6.02 -24.05
N TYR A 69 -26.19 6.36 -22.99
CA TYR A 69 -26.78 6.97 -21.79
C TYR A 69 -27.46 8.30 -22.10
N SER A 70 -26.80 9.16 -22.91
CA SER A 70 -27.36 10.44 -23.34
C SER A 70 -28.66 10.27 -24.15
N GLU A 71 -28.68 9.36 -25.15
CA GLU A 71 -29.88 9.11 -25.95
C GLU A 71 -31.03 8.54 -25.12
N LEU A 72 -30.73 7.60 -24.21
CA LEU A 72 -31.72 7.06 -23.29
C LEU A 72 -32.28 8.15 -22.38
N ALA A 73 -31.39 8.94 -21.73
CA ALA A 73 -31.83 9.95 -20.77
C ALA A 73 -32.57 11.12 -21.39
N LYS A 74 -32.15 11.55 -22.59
CA LYS A 74 -32.71 12.75 -23.23
C LYS A 74 -33.91 12.46 -24.12
N ASN A 75 -33.81 11.41 -24.95
CA ASN A 75 -34.70 11.24 -26.10
C ASN A 75 -35.65 10.05 -25.96
N LEU A 76 -35.24 8.98 -25.28
CA LEU A 76 -35.97 7.70 -25.31
C LEU A 76 -36.76 7.43 -24.02
N VAL A 77 -36.17 7.62 -22.85
CA VAL A 77 -36.81 7.49 -21.54
C VAL A 77 -37.28 8.85 -21.05
N GLY A 78 -36.38 9.82 -21.09
CA GLY A 78 -36.65 11.19 -20.66
C GLY A 78 -36.39 11.41 -19.16
N TRP A 79 -35.90 12.63 -18.84
CA TRP A 79 -35.58 13.00 -17.46
C TRP A 79 -36.80 13.04 -16.54
N ASP A 80 -38.00 13.28 -17.09
CA ASP A 80 -39.25 13.26 -16.30
C ASP A 80 -39.58 11.86 -15.77
N GLU A 81 -39.31 10.82 -16.56
CA GLU A 81 -39.46 9.44 -16.11
C GLU A 81 -38.34 9.07 -15.12
N ILE A 82 -37.07 9.36 -15.47
CA ILE A 82 -35.91 9.06 -14.62
C ILE A 82 -36.05 9.71 -13.24
N SER A 83 -36.57 10.92 -13.16
CA SER A 83 -36.73 11.65 -11.89
C SER A 83 -37.75 11.02 -10.92
N LYS A 84 -38.55 10.06 -11.37
CA LYS A 84 -39.48 9.31 -10.49
C LYS A 84 -38.77 8.22 -9.66
N TYR A 85 -37.52 7.90 -10.01
CA TYR A 85 -36.72 6.91 -9.32
C TYR A 85 -35.81 7.52 -8.27
N ASP A 86 -35.38 6.74 -7.30
CA ASP A 86 -34.50 7.17 -6.23
C ASP A 86 -33.03 7.06 -6.66
N GLU A 87 -32.73 6.16 -7.60
CA GLU A 87 -31.38 5.90 -8.09
C GLU A 87 -31.37 5.60 -9.59
N LEU A 88 -30.45 6.21 -10.31
CA LEU A 88 -30.16 6.00 -11.72
C LEU A 88 -28.85 5.23 -11.86
N ILE A 89 -28.87 4.12 -12.60
CA ILE A 89 -27.70 3.28 -12.87
C ILE A 89 -27.30 3.43 -14.33
N PHE A 90 -26.02 3.69 -14.59
CA PHE A 90 -25.41 3.50 -15.90
C PHE A 90 -24.62 2.20 -15.88
N ALA A 91 -24.89 1.31 -16.82
CA ALA A 91 -24.19 0.04 -16.99
C ALA A 91 -23.97 -0.26 -18.48
N ASN A 92 -22.95 -1.04 -18.80
CA ASN A 92 -22.66 -1.42 -20.18
C ASN A 92 -22.21 -2.88 -20.30
N ASP A 93 -22.19 -3.39 -21.53
CA ASP A 93 -21.87 -4.78 -21.87
C ASP A 93 -20.38 -5.13 -21.91
N SER A 94 -19.51 -4.28 -21.38
CA SER A 94 -18.06 -4.52 -21.39
C SER A 94 -17.57 -5.53 -20.36
N CYS A 95 -18.46 -6.08 -19.53
CA CYS A 95 -18.14 -7.00 -18.43
C CYS A 95 -19.03 -8.27 -18.48
N PHE A 96 -18.46 -9.39 -18.05
CA PHE A 96 -19.21 -10.60 -17.75
C PHE A 96 -19.82 -10.51 -16.35
N PRO A 97 -21.12 -10.78 -16.17
CA PRO A 97 -21.80 -10.87 -14.87
C PRO A 97 -21.55 -12.23 -14.24
N ILE A 98 -20.62 -12.32 -13.32
CA ILE A 98 -20.17 -13.59 -12.75
C ILE A 98 -20.76 -13.91 -11.38
N GLN A 99 -21.27 -12.92 -10.67
CA GLN A 99 -21.91 -13.08 -9.36
C GLN A 99 -23.15 -12.17 -9.24
N SER A 100 -23.92 -12.38 -8.17
CA SER A 100 -25.11 -11.57 -7.88
C SER A 100 -24.72 -10.15 -7.45
N PHE A 101 -25.55 -9.17 -7.82
CA PHE A 101 -25.44 -7.78 -7.34
C PHE A 101 -26.06 -7.57 -5.94
N GLU A 102 -26.71 -8.59 -5.36
CA GLU A 102 -27.35 -8.46 -4.05
C GLU A 102 -26.42 -7.92 -2.97
N PRO A 103 -25.18 -8.44 -2.79
CA PRO A 103 -24.25 -7.90 -1.78
C PRO A 103 -23.88 -6.45 -2.04
N VAL A 104 -23.75 -6.06 -3.31
CA VAL A 104 -23.40 -4.68 -3.70
C VAL A 104 -24.52 -3.72 -3.36
N PHE A 105 -25.75 -4.02 -3.77
CA PHE A 105 -26.89 -3.14 -3.48
C PHE A 105 -27.21 -3.09 -1.99
N ASN A 106 -27.13 -4.21 -1.27
CA ASN A 106 -27.34 -4.23 0.19
C ASN A 106 -26.33 -3.32 0.91
N GLU A 107 -25.08 -3.39 0.52
CA GLU A 107 -23.99 -2.54 1.09
C GLU A 107 -24.22 -1.07 0.73
N MET A 108 -24.36 -0.75 -0.56
CA MET A 108 -24.45 0.63 -1.02
C MET A 108 -25.77 1.30 -0.63
N ASP A 109 -26.86 0.56 -0.52
CA ASP A 109 -28.15 1.09 -0.02
C ASP A 109 -28.08 1.47 1.47
N SER A 110 -27.19 0.85 2.24
CA SER A 110 -26.96 1.19 3.64
C SER A 110 -26.19 2.52 3.82
N ARG A 111 -25.40 2.93 2.82
CA ARG A 111 -24.58 4.15 2.84
C ARG A 111 -25.44 5.36 2.39
N ILE A 112 -26.37 5.77 3.23
CA ILE A 112 -27.45 6.74 2.89
C ILE A 112 -26.96 8.16 2.55
N THR A 113 -25.76 8.55 2.98
CA THR A 113 -25.19 9.90 2.75
C THR A 113 -24.52 10.05 1.38
N VAL A 114 -24.31 8.96 0.66
CA VAL A 114 -23.64 8.96 -0.65
C VAL A 114 -24.59 9.44 -1.74
N ASP A 115 -24.16 10.38 -2.58
CA ASP A 115 -24.91 10.91 -3.72
C ASP A 115 -24.65 10.15 -5.02
N SER A 116 -23.44 9.64 -5.21
CA SER A 116 -23.05 8.84 -6.38
C SER A 116 -22.05 7.77 -5.99
N TRP A 117 -22.18 6.58 -6.57
CA TRP A 117 -21.26 5.49 -6.29
C TRP A 117 -21.00 4.62 -7.52
N ALA A 118 -19.84 3.94 -7.52
CA ALA A 118 -19.46 2.98 -8.55
C ALA A 118 -18.97 1.67 -7.91
N LEU A 119 -18.68 0.65 -8.72
CA LEU A 119 -18.12 -0.59 -8.20
C LEU A 119 -16.67 -0.41 -7.73
N LEU A 120 -15.88 0.37 -8.46
CA LEU A 120 -14.50 0.71 -8.09
C LEU A 120 -14.07 2.03 -8.76
N SER A 121 -12.92 2.53 -8.34
CA SER A 121 -12.29 3.73 -8.92
C SER A 121 -10.84 3.50 -9.30
N THR A 122 -10.35 4.31 -10.24
CA THR A 122 -8.96 4.27 -10.73
C THR A 122 -8.39 5.69 -10.86
N ASP A 123 -7.08 5.82 -10.68
CA ASP A 123 -6.32 6.98 -11.14
C ASP A 123 -5.29 6.52 -12.16
N GLU A 124 -5.45 6.96 -13.41
CA GLU A 124 -4.65 6.49 -14.54
C GLU A 124 -3.18 6.88 -14.45
N TYR A 125 -2.83 7.90 -13.67
CA TYR A 125 -1.48 8.46 -13.63
C TYR A 125 -0.85 8.58 -12.25
N ASN A 126 -1.58 8.26 -11.17
CA ASN A 126 -0.99 8.29 -9.85
C ASN A 126 0.01 7.16 -9.67
N ASN A 127 1.27 7.52 -9.44
CA ASN A 127 2.35 6.54 -9.33
C ASN A 127 2.77 6.25 -7.89
N ASP A 128 2.39 7.07 -6.90
CA ASP A 128 3.11 7.07 -5.64
C ASP A 128 2.28 6.85 -4.37
N HIS A 129 0.97 7.10 -4.37
CA HIS A 129 0.14 6.87 -3.18
C HIS A 129 -1.23 6.31 -3.56
N LEU A 130 -1.67 5.30 -2.81
CA LEU A 130 -3.04 4.80 -2.87
C LEU A 130 -3.79 5.41 -1.69
N TYR A 131 -4.52 6.48 -1.98
CA TYR A 131 -5.46 7.04 -1.04
C TYR A 131 -6.77 6.25 -1.06
N THR A 132 -7.51 6.30 0.02
CA THR A 132 -8.91 5.92 0.00
C THR A 132 -9.71 6.86 -0.91
N LEU A 133 -10.86 6.42 -1.38
CA LEU A 133 -11.72 7.26 -2.19
C LEU A 133 -12.10 8.57 -1.48
N LYS A 134 -12.31 8.52 -0.17
CA LYS A 134 -12.65 9.70 0.64
C LYS A 134 -11.51 10.73 0.69
N GLU A 135 -10.28 10.26 0.70
CA GLU A 135 -9.11 11.14 0.61
C GLU A 135 -8.98 11.76 -0.79
N TYR A 136 -9.18 10.95 -1.84
CA TYR A 136 -9.22 11.45 -3.23
C TYR A 136 -10.28 12.53 -3.44
N ALA A 137 -11.48 12.34 -2.92
CA ALA A 137 -12.58 13.30 -3.04
C ALA A 137 -12.25 14.68 -2.45
N LYS A 138 -11.30 14.75 -1.50
CA LYS A 138 -10.84 16.01 -0.89
C LYS A 138 -9.71 16.70 -1.66
N ILE A 139 -9.05 16.00 -2.59
CA ILE A 139 -7.95 16.57 -3.38
C ILE A 139 -8.54 17.47 -4.46
N PRO A 140 -7.99 18.69 -4.66
CA PRO A 140 -8.44 19.55 -5.75
C PRO A 140 -8.35 18.87 -7.11
N THR A 141 -9.39 18.93 -7.91
CA THR A 141 -9.51 18.23 -9.22
C THR A 141 -8.34 18.51 -10.16
N LYS A 142 -7.72 19.69 -10.10
CA LYS A 142 -6.53 20.03 -10.88
C LYS A 142 -5.32 19.15 -10.57
N LYS A 143 -5.28 18.53 -9.38
CA LYS A 143 -4.19 17.63 -8.95
C LYS A 143 -4.47 16.17 -9.28
N ILE A 144 -5.71 15.80 -9.55
CA ILE A 144 -6.16 14.44 -9.84
C ILE A 144 -7.00 14.39 -11.15
N PRO A 145 -6.52 14.95 -12.25
CA PRO A 145 -7.33 15.10 -13.49
C PRO A 145 -7.73 13.77 -14.11
N TYR A 146 -7.07 12.69 -13.75
CA TYR A 146 -7.26 11.34 -14.32
C TYR A 146 -7.93 10.37 -13.34
N PHE A 147 -8.37 10.85 -12.19
CA PHE A 147 -9.17 10.06 -11.27
C PHE A 147 -10.56 9.81 -11.84
N CYS A 148 -10.98 8.55 -11.84
CA CYS A 148 -12.20 8.10 -12.48
C CYS A 148 -12.91 7.04 -11.63
N MET A 149 -14.18 7.25 -11.35
CA MET A 149 -15.09 6.21 -10.90
C MET A 149 -15.46 5.33 -12.10
N GLY A 150 -15.52 4.01 -11.90
CA GLY A 150 -15.73 3.05 -12.99
C GLY A 150 -17.04 3.23 -13.73
N SER A 151 -17.03 3.92 -14.88
CA SER A 151 -18.19 4.27 -15.69
C SER A 151 -18.95 3.08 -16.28
N TYR A 152 -18.36 1.88 -16.27
CA TYR A 152 -19.02 0.66 -16.73
C TYR A 152 -20.13 0.17 -15.81
N PHE A 153 -20.16 0.66 -14.55
CA PHE A 153 -21.23 0.52 -13.58
C PHE A 153 -21.14 1.66 -12.55
N ILE A 154 -21.99 2.67 -12.71
CA ILE A 154 -22.04 3.84 -11.84
C ILE A 154 -23.47 4.22 -11.54
N CYS A 155 -23.74 4.67 -10.32
CA CYS A 155 -25.06 4.97 -9.79
C CYS A 155 -25.12 6.43 -9.31
N PHE A 156 -26.28 7.05 -9.51
CA PHE A 156 -26.56 8.44 -9.12
C PHE A 156 -27.87 8.48 -8.34
N ARG A 157 -27.85 9.10 -7.18
CA ARG A 157 -29.04 9.25 -6.35
C ARG A 157 -29.82 10.52 -6.66
N LYS A 158 -30.92 10.70 -6.00
CA LYS A 158 -31.91 11.75 -6.24
C LYS A 158 -31.30 13.15 -6.34
N ASN A 159 -30.32 13.47 -5.50
CA ASN A 159 -29.65 14.78 -5.51
C ASN A 159 -28.94 15.02 -6.85
N VAL A 160 -28.21 14.04 -7.35
CA VAL A 160 -27.51 14.11 -8.64
C VAL A 160 -28.51 14.08 -9.80
N ILE A 161 -29.52 13.17 -9.77
CA ILE A 161 -30.54 13.06 -10.81
C ILE A 161 -31.28 14.39 -11.02
N ASN A 162 -31.52 15.15 -9.96
CA ASN A 162 -32.28 16.39 -10.01
C ASN A 162 -31.39 17.63 -10.28
N ASP A 163 -30.05 17.50 -10.28
CA ASP A 163 -29.15 18.60 -10.62
C ASP A 163 -29.23 18.88 -12.13
N LEU A 164 -29.55 20.14 -12.47
CA LEU A 164 -29.72 20.53 -13.87
C LEU A 164 -28.42 20.49 -14.66
N GLU A 165 -27.31 20.84 -14.03
CA GLU A 165 -25.99 20.80 -14.71
C GLU A 165 -25.55 19.35 -14.97
N PHE A 166 -25.90 18.40 -14.08
CA PHE A 166 -25.69 16.97 -14.36
C PHE A 166 -26.48 16.52 -15.60
N ARG A 167 -27.75 16.91 -15.70
CA ARG A 167 -28.57 16.60 -16.88
C ARG A 167 -28.00 17.23 -18.13
N GLU A 168 -27.55 18.48 -18.04
CA GLU A 168 -26.88 19.17 -19.16
C GLU A 168 -25.58 18.47 -19.55
N PHE A 169 -24.77 18.05 -18.57
CA PHE A 169 -23.54 17.29 -18.83
C PHE A 169 -23.85 16.01 -19.62
N ILE A 170 -24.81 15.20 -19.18
CA ILE A 170 -25.21 13.98 -19.90
C ILE A 170 -25.80 14.29 -21.27
N ASN A 171 -26.66 15.31 -21.38
CA ASN A 171 -27.29 15.71 -22.64
C ASN A 171 -26.30 16.29 -23.66
N SER A 172 -25.14 16.80 -23.20
CA SER A 172 -24.11 17.41 -24.06
C SER A 172 -23.23 16.40 -24.80
N VAL A 173 -23.37 15.10 -24.52
CA VAL A 173 -22.57 14.05 -25.13
C VAL A 173 -22.74 14.02 -26.64
N LYS A 174 -21.66 14.17 -27.35
CA LYS A 174 -21.62 14.17 -28.82
C LYS A 174 -20.57 13.16 -29.32
N LYS A 175 -20.59 12.92 -30.62
CA LYS A 175 -19.59 12.06 -31.25
C LYS A 175 -18.22 12.73 -31.19
N GLU A 176 -17.24 12.04 -30.64
CA GLU A 176 -15.84 12.47 -30.58
C GLU A 176 -15.02 11.79 -31.68
N GLU A 177 -13.89 12.39 -32.05
CA GLU A 177 -13.03 11.88 -33.12
C GLU A 177 -12.31 10.59 -32.72
N ASN A 178 -12.00 10.45 -31.45
CA ASN A 178 -11.30 9.30 -30.92
C ASN A 178 -11.80 8.88 -29.52
N ARG A 179 -11.50 7.65 -29.14
CA ARG A 179 -11.91 7.07 -27.86
C ARG A 179 -11.29 7.80 -26.65
N ILE A 180 -10.10 8.35 -26.81
CA ILE A 180 -9.40 9.04 -25.72
C ILE A 180 -10.19 10.26 -25.27
N ASP A 181 -10.72 11.03 -26.24
CA ASP A 181 -11.56 12.19 -25.94
C ASP A 181 -12.84 11.80 -25.21
N VAL A 182 -13.44 10.64 -25.52
CA VAL A 182 -14.58 10.09 -24.77
C VAL A 182 -14.19 9.81 -23.32
N CYS A 183 -13.07 9.11 -23.08
CA CYS A 183 -12.59 8.82 -21.74
C CYS A 183 -12.30 10.10 -20.95
N LEU A 184 -11.58 11.05 -21.52
CA LEU A 184 -11.20 12.29 -20.83
C LEU A 184 -12.40 13.21 -20.55
N LYS A 185 -13.28 13.38 -21.54
CA LYS A 185 -14.41 14.32 -21.42
C LYS A 185 -15.57 13.77 -20.63
N TYR A 186 -15.88 12.48 -20.79
CA TYR A 186 -17.10 11.91 -20.25
C TYR A 186 -16.84 10.94 -19.10
N GLU A 187 -15.91 9.97 -19.20
CA GLU A 187 -15.65 9.05 -18.11
C GLU A 187 -14.96 9.76 -16.93
N MET A 188 -13.79 10.34 -17.16
CA MET A 188 -13.06 11.11 -16.12
C MET A 188 -13.78 12.43 -15.81
N GLY A 189 -14.28 13.10 -16.86
CA GLY A 189 -15.01 14.37 -16.73
C GLY A 189 -16.24 14.27 -15.82
N LEU A 190 -16.98 13.17 -15.85
CA LEU A 190 -18.10 12.92 -14.96
C LEU A 190 -17.68 12.87 -13.48
N THR A 191 -16.61 12.13 -13.19
CA THR A 191 -16.07 12.07 -11.81
C THR A 191 -15.60 13.43 -11.34
N GLN A 192 -14.88 14.16 -12.18
CA GLN A 192 -14.43 15.52 -11.88
C GLN A 192 -15.60 16.49 -11.69
N PHE A 193 -16.67 16.33 -12.47
CA PHE A 193 -17.92 17.08 -12.30
C PHE A 193 -18.54 16.82 -10.92
N LEU A 194 -18.69 15.56 -10.52
CA LEU A 194 -19.26 15.20 -9.22
C LEU A 194 -18.48 15.81 -8.05
N ILE A 195 -17.15 15.70 -8.08
CA ILE A 195 -16.27 16.28 -7.06
C ILE A 195 -16.38 17.81 -7.03
N LYS A 196 -16.39 18.47 -8.19
CA LYS A 196 -16.51 19.93 -8.29
C LYS A 196 -17.83 20.45 -7.76
N LYS A 197 -18.89 19.66 -7.91
CA LYS A 197 -20.25 19.97 -7.39
C LYS A 197 -20.40 19.59 -5.92
N HIS A 198 -19.36 19.06 -5.27
CA HIS A 198 -19.36 18.60 -3.88
C HIS A 198 -20.41 17.54 -3.57
N PHE A 199 -20.72 16.67 -4.54
CA PHE A 199 -21.50 15.47 -4.28
C PHE A 199 -20.67 14.47 -3.49
N GLU A 200 -21.28 13.81 -2.51
CA GLU A 200 -20.66 12.71 -1.77
C GLU A 200 -20.55 11.49 -2.67
N ILE A 201 -19.31 11.13 -3.01
CA ILE A 201 -19.01 10.00 -3.88
C ILE A 201 -18.43 8.83 -3.09
N ASP A 202 -18.71 7.60 -3.53
CA ASP A 202 -18.19 6.39 -2.91
C ASP A 202 -18.01 5.25 -3.93
N CYS A 203 -17.36 4.16 -3.53
CA CYS A 203 -17.28 2.94 -4.31
C CYS A 203 -17.55 1.73 -3.43
N PHE A 204 -18.10 0.66 -4.04
CA PHE A 204 -18.25 -0.62 -3.36
C PHE A 204 -16.90 -1.16 -2.88
N VAL A 205 -15.85 -0.98 -3.69
CA VAL A 205 -14.45 -1.24 -3.31
C VAL A 205 -13.79 0.09 -2.99
N ASP A 206 -13.50 0.32 -1.72
CA ASP A 206 -12.94 1.57 -1.19
C ASP A 206 -11.42 1.68 -1.41
N VAL A 207 -10.96 1.34 -2.61
CA VAL A 207 -9.55 1.47 -3.01
C VAL A 207 -9.48 2.11 -4.37
N VAL A 208 -8.65 3.14 -4.50
CA VAL A 208 -8.34 3.72 -5.80
C VAL A 208 -7.23 2.90 -6.46
N TYR A 209 -7.58 2.18 -7.52
CA TYR A 209 -6.61 1.38 -8.27
C TYR A 209 -5.78 2.25 -9.22
N ARG A 210 -4.58 1.78 -9.51
CA ARG A 210 -3.70 2.44 -10.48
C ARG A 210 -4.06 2.07 -11.91
N GLY A 211 -4.08 3.08 -12.79
CA GLY A 211 -4.14 2.91 -14.22
C GLY A 211 -5.25 1.97 -14.66
N ALA A 212 -5.02 1.23 -15.72
CA ALA A 212 -5.97 0.28 -16.28
C ALA A 212 -6.11 -1.03 -15.45
N SER A 213 -6.00 -0.97 -14.13
CA SER A 213 -6.05 -2.16 -13.23
C SER A 213 -7.33 -2.97 -13.37
N ILE A 214 -8.42 -2.34 -13.85
CA ILE A 214 -9.68 -3.04 -14.16
C ILE A 214 -9.52 -4.10 -15.27
N TYR A 215 -8.49 -3.98 -16.12
CA TYR A 215 -8.14 -4.95 -17.16
C TYR A 215 -6.96 -5.85 -16.75
N ALA A 216 -6.59 -5.86 -15.47
CA ALA A 216 -5.44 -6.57 -14.96
C ALA A 216 -5.83 -7.49 -13.78
N GLU A 217 -4.86 -8.20 -13.27
CA GLU A 217 -5.03 -9.15 -12.16
C GLU A 217 -5.78 -8.57 -10.94
N PRO A 218 -5.56 -7.31 -10.49
CA PRO A 218 -6.26 -6.79 -9.33
C PRO A 218 -7.78 -6.91 -9.41
N ALA A 219 -8.37 -6.68 -10.60
CA ALA A 219 -9.81 -6.82 -10.78
C ALA A 219 -10.31 -8.27 -10.69
N LEU A 220 -9.51 -9.25 -11.14
CA LEU A 220 -9.86 -10.67 -11.07
C LEU A 220 -9.89 -11.18 -9.62
N ARG A 221 -9.07 -10.60 -8.76
CA ARG A 221 -8.99 -10.96 -7.33
C ARG A 221 -10.24 -10.60 -6.56
N LEU A 222 -10.95 -9.55 -6.99
CA LEU A 222 -12.15 -9.07 -6.32
C LEU A 222 -13.30 -10.09 -6.35
N VAL A 223 -13.24 -11.08 -7.25
CA VAL A 223 -14.27 -12.12 -7.37
C VAL A 223 -14.48 -12.88 -6.05
N LYS A 224 -13.42 -13.19 -5.32
CA LYS A 224 -13.53 -13.84 -4.00
C LYS A 224 -14.27 -13.01 -2.95
N TYR A 225 -14.36 -11.69 -3.15
CA TYR A 225 -15.09 -10.76 -2.29
C TYR A 225 -16.48 -10.41 -2.81
N LYS A 226 -17.04 -11.28 -3.65
CA LYS A 226 -18.37 -11.11 -4.24
C LYS A 226 -18.49 -9.92 -5.21
N PHE A 227 -17.39 -9.53 -5.82
CA PHE A 227 -17.42 -8.53 -6.88
C PHE A 227 -18.12 -9.10 -8.12
N PRO A 228 -19.19 -8.44 -8.64
CA PRO A 228 -20.12 -9.10 -9.55
C PRO A 228 -19.65 -9.19 -10.99
N LEU A 229 -18.65 -8.40 -11.38
CA LEU A 229 -18.28 -8.20 -12.79
C LEU A 229 -16.79 -8.47 -13.05
N VAL A 230 -16.47 -9.01 -14.22
CA VAL A 230 -15.11 -9.04 -14.77
C VAL A 230 -15.10 -8.53 -16.21
N LYS A 231 -14.05 -7.79 -16.58
CA LYS A 231 -13.94 -7.24 -17.96
C LYS A 231 -13.79 -8.35 -19.00
N CYS A 232 -14.69 -8.36 -19.99
CA CYS A 232 -14.66 -9.31 -21.11
C CYS A 232 -13.32 -9.34 -21.82
N ARG A 233 -12.70 -8.16 -22.00
CA ARG A 233 -11.44 -8.01 -22.74
C ARG A 233 -10.25 -8.72 -22.11
N ILE A 234 -10.29 -9.04 -20.81
CA ILE A 234 -9.25 -9.87 -20.19
C ILE A 234 -9.20 -11.25 -20.85
N PHE A 235 -10.36 -11.79 -21.21
CA PHE A 235 -10.52 -13.14 -21.75
C PHE A 235 -10.63 -13.19 -23.28
N THR A 236 -10.62 -12.05 -23.97
CA THR A 236 -10.68 -11.97 -25.44
C THR A 236 -9.39 -11.50 -26.09
N ASP A 237 -8.93 -10.32 -25.78
CA ASP A 237 -7.75 -9.71 -26.34
C ASP A 237 -6.65 -9.38 -25.33
N ASN A 238 -6.93 -9.59 -24.05
CA ASN A 238 -5.99 -9.45 -22.94
C ASN A 238 -5.08 -8.20 -23.06
N PRO A 239 -5.62 -6.99 -23.07
CA PRO A 239 -4.89 -5.79 -23.45
C PRO A 239 -3.74 -5.45 -22.51
N MET A 240 -3.82 -5.89 -21.26
CA MET A 240 -2.79 -5.66 -20.24
C MET A 240 -1.84 -6.85 -20.09
N GLY A 241 -2.04 -7.91 -20.88
CA GLY A 241 -1.18 -9.10 -20.85
C GLY A 241 -1.20 -9.83 -19.52
N VAL A 242 -2.38 -10.00 -18.91
CA VAL A 242 -2.57 -10.82 -17.72
C VAL A 242 -2.00 -12.20 -17.98
N LYS A 243 -1.14 -12.68 -17.10
CA LYS A 243 -0.52 -14.01 -17.20
C LYS A 243 -1.45 -15.07 -16.61
N ASN A 244 -1.26 -16.30 -17.08
CA ASN A 244 -1.97 -17.47 -16.54
C ASN A 244 -3.50 -17.31 -16.57
N VAL A 245 -4.03 -16.72 -17.64
CA VAL A 245 -5.48 -16.46 -17.78
C VAL A 245 -6.30 -17.73 -17.56
N THR A 246 -5.80 -18.90 -17.98
CA THR A 246 -6.45 -20.18 -17.75
C THR A 246 -6.63 -20.49 -16.26
N GLN A 247 -5.58 -20.25 -15.45
CA GLN A 247 -5.66 -20.44 -14.00
C GLN A 247 -6.62 -19.45 -13.34
N TRP A 248 -6.67 -18.22 -13.85
CA TRP A 248 -7.66 -17.23 -13.40
C TRP A 248 -9.08 -17.66 -13.71
N ILE A 249 -9.34 -18.26 -14.87
CA ILE A 249 -10.66 -18.81 -15.23
C ILE A 249 -11.04 -19.92 -14.25
N GLU A 250 -10.14 -20.84 -13.97
CA GLU A 250 -10.36 -21.92 -13.00
C GLU A 250 -10.68 -21.38 -11.60
N LEU A 251 -9.90 -20.38 -11.15
CA LEU A 251 -10.12 -19.75 -9.85
C LEU A 251 -11.47 -19.00 -9.78
N ILE A 252 -11.80 -18.22 -10.80
CA ILE A 252 -13.07 -17.51 -10.87
C ILE A 252 -14.24 -18.52 -10.88
N ASN A 253 -14.14 -19.56 -11.68
CA ASN A 253 -15.17 -20.60 -11.74
C ASN A 253 -15.38 -21.32 -10.40
N LEU A 254 -14.33 -21.48 -9.61
CA LEU A 254 -14.45 -22.02 -8.25
C LEU A 254 -15.38 -21.15 -7.36
N TYR A 255 -15.27 -19.82 -7.47
CA TYR A 255 -16.10 -18.87 -6.70
C TYR A 255 -17.49 -18.61 -7.33
N THR A 256 -17.67 -18.95 -8.59
CA THR A 256 -18.88 -18.60 -9.37
C THR A 256 -19.65 -19.81 -9.88
N ASN A 257 -19.34 -21.03 -9.39
CA ASN A 257 -19.95 -22.29 -9.81
C ASN A 257 -19.88 -22.50 -11.34
N GLY A 258 -18.72 -22.20 -11.96
CA GLY A 258 -18.52 -22.41 -13.39
C GLY A 258 -19.18 -21.37 -14.30
N LYS A 259 -19.66 -20.26 -13.75
CA LYS A 259 -20.42 -19.26 -14.52
C LYS A 259 -19.62 -18.58 -15.62
N LEU A 260 -18.31 -18.38 -15.39
CA LEU A 260 -17.43 -17.76 -16.39
C LEU A 260 -17.24 -18.65 -17.63
N ASP A 261 -17.20 -19.97 -17.47
CA ASP A 261 -17.09 -20.92 -18.60
C ASP A 261 -18.26 -20.84 -19.59
N LEU A 262 -19.43 -20.37 -19.13
CA LEU A 262 -20.60 -20.19 -20.01
C LEU A 262 -20.41 -19.05 -21.03
N TYR A 263 -19.49 -18.12 -20.75
CA TYR A 263 -19.30 -16.89 -21.54
C TYR A 263 -18.03 -16.93 -22.40
N ILE A 264 -17.13 -17.87 -22.13
CA ILE A 264 -15.87 -17.99 -22.84
C ILE A 264 -15.94 -19.14 -23.83
N ASP A 265 -16.12 -18.82 -25.11
CA ASP A 265 -16.09 -19.81 -26.19
C ASP A 265 -14.66 -20.34 -26.43
N GLY A 266 -14.49 -21.66 -26.22
CA GLY A 266 -13.32 -22.41 -26.65
C GLY A 266 -12.05 -22.17 -25.85
N LYS A 267 -11.81 -23.01 -24.83
CA LYS A 267 -10.55 -23.05 -24.05
C LYS A 267 -9.30 -23.09 -24.94
N ASP A 268 -9.39 -23.63 -26.16
CA ASP A 268 -8.28 -23.70 -27.12
C ASP A 268 -7.84 -22.36 -27.70
N LYS A 269 -8.76 -21.38 -27.81
CA LYS A 269 -8.42 -20.01 -28.22
C LYS A 269 -7.64 -19.25 -27.12
N LEU A 270 -7.91 -19.55 -25.86
CA LEU A 270 -7.22 -18.97 -24.69
C LEU A 270 -5.79 -19.48 -24.55
N LEU A 271 -5.51 -20.72 -24.94
CA LEU A 271 -4.14 -21.23 -25.06
C LEU A 271 -3.30 -20.44 -26.09
N GLY A 272 -3.96 -19.85 -27.08
CA GLY A 272 -3.34 -18.91 -28.03
C GLY A 272 -3.05 -17.53 -27.41
N ILE A 273 -3.84 -17.09 -26.45
CA ILE A 273 -3.64 -15.81 -25.71
C ILE A 273 -2.50 -15.99 -24.72
N ASP A 274 -2.44 -17.10 -23.99
CA ASP A 274 -1.34 -17.42 -23.08
C ASP A 274 0.01 -17.60 -23.82
N ARG A 275 -0.01 -18.08 -25.06
CA ARG A 275 1.18 -18.25 -25.92
C ARG A 275 1.58 -16.97 -26.67
N GLY A 276 0.87 -15.89 -26.50
CA GLY A 276 1.33 -14.56 -26.90
C GLY A 276 1.35 -14.25 -28.40
N LYS A 277 0.23 -14.46 -29.14
CA LYS A 277 0.03 -13.74 -30.40
C LYS A 277 -0.26 -12.27 -30.11
N ARG A 278 0.81 -11.51 -29.97
CA ARG A 278 0.79 -10.05 -29.76
C ARG A 278 0.36 -9.36 -31.03
N ARG A 279 -0.80 -8.77 -31.06
CA ARG A 279 -1.06 -7.68 -31.99
C ARG A 279 -0.33 -6.43 -31.50
N ASN A 280 0.39 -5.79 -32.44
CA ASN A 280 1.01 -4.50 -32.24
C ASN A 280 -0.03 -3.47 -31.74
N ILE A 281 -0.12 -3.28 -30.43
CA ILE A 281 -0.92 -2.22 -29.80
C ILE A 281 -0.19 -0.86 -29.93
N ARG A 282 0.74 -0.75 -30.87
CA ARG A 282 1.66 0.38 -31.01
C ARG A 282 1.00 1.72 -31.35
N ASN A 283 -0.25 1.75 -31.78
CA ASN A 283 -0.76 2.96 -32.43
C ASN A 283 -1.91 3.68 -31.71
N ASN A 284 -2.39 3.22 -30.54
CA ASN A 284 -3.58 3.85 -29.93
C ASN A 284 -3.53 4.05 -28.41
N ILE A 285 -2.37 4.07 -27.78
CA ILE A 285 -2.25 4.25 -26.33
C ILE A 285 -1.34 5.44 -26.02
N LEU A 286 -1.81 6.29 -25.14
CA LEU A 286 -1.26 7.56 -24.67
C LEU A 286 0.25 7.57 -24.36
N PRO A 287 0.95 8.66 -24.66
CA PRO A 287 2.40 8.81 -24.49
C PRO A 287 2.97 8.49 -23.10
N PRO A 288 2.30 8.76 -21.97
CA PRO A 288 2.82 8.41 -20.63
C PRO A 288 2.81 6.92 -20.30
N ILE A 289 1.96 6.14 -20.96
CA ILE A 289 1.96 4.67 -20.84
C ILE A 289 3.24 4.07 -21.42
N PHE A 290 3.94 4.79 -22.28
CA PHE A 290 5.18 4.32 -22.90
C PHE A 290 6.31 4.05 -21.89
N SER A 291 6.46 4.81 -20.84
CA SER A 291 7.52 4.54 -19.84
C SER A 291 7.16 3.34 -18.96
N ASN A 292 5.89 3.15 -18.62
CA ASN A 292 5.41 2.01 -17.87
C ASN A 292 5.08 0.82 -18.79
N GLY A 293 4.60 1.06 -20.00
CA GLY A 293 4.36 0.03 -21.01
C GLY A 293 5.65 -0.62 -21.50
N LEU A 294 6.76 0.13 -21.63
CA LEU A 294 8.07 -0.45 -21.96
C LEU A 294 8.60 -1.31 -20.80
N LYS A 295 8.39 -0.89 -19.56
CA LYS A 295 8.75 -1.71 -18.37
C LYS A 295 7.92 -2.99 -18.32
N TYR A 296 6.64 -2.90 -18.63
CA TYR A 296 5.73 -4.04 -18.65
C TYR A 296 6.04 -4.98 -19.83
N PHE A 297 6.34 -4.41 -21.00
CA PHE A 297 6.77 -5.11 -22.20
C PHE A 297 8.08 -5.88 -21.97
N ILE A 298 9.09 -5.23 -21.41
CA ILE A 298 10.36 -5.86 -21.06
C ILE A 298 10.14 -6.98 -20.02
N LYS A 299 9.25 -6.76 -19.04
CA LYS A 299 8.89 -7.76 -18.03
C LYS A 299 8.29 -9.04 -18.61
N GLN A 300 7.47 -8.94 -19.66
CA GLN A 300 6.82 -10.08 -20.28
C GLN A 300 7.69 -10.85 -21.28
N PHE A 301 8.66 -10.17 -21.92
CA PHE A 301 9.45 -10.77 -23.03
C PHE A 301 10.82 -11.22 -22.62
N THR A 302 11.25 -10.81 -21.42
CA THR A 302 12.56 -11.24 -20.93
C THR A 302 12.41 -12.60 -20.27
N PRO A 303 13.18 -13.62 -20.69
CA PRO A 303 13.24 -14.87 -19.96
C PRO A 303 13.48 -14.60 -18.48
N PRO A 304 12.99 -15.43 -17.54
CA PRO A 304 13.15 -15.23 -16.10
C PRO A 304 14.60 -14.95 -15.66
N VAL A 305 15.56 -15.40 -16.47
CA VAL A 305 17.01 -15.16 -16.27
C VAL A 305 17.44 -13.73 -16.65
N ILE A 306 16.80 -13.11 -17.65
CA ILE A 306 17.21 -11.79 -18.18
C ILE A 306 16.49 -10.64 -17.47
N TYR A 307 15.34 -10.88 -16.83
CA TYR A 307 14.56 -9.85 -16.18
C TYR A 307 15.26 -9.20 -14.97
N PRO A 308 15.89 -9.95 -14.07
CA PRO A 308 16.78 -9.37 -13.05
C PRO A 308 17.95 -8.61 -13.65
N LEU A 309 18.51 -9.08 -14.76
CA LEU A 309 19.58 -8.42 -15.51
C LEU A 309 19.17 -7.02 -15.99
N TYR A 310 17.93 -6.86 -16.45
CA TYR A 310 17.39 -5.57 -16.87
C TYR A 310 17.35 -4.56 -15.70
N TRP A 311 16.93 -4.99 -14.51
CA TRP A 311 16.87 -4.11 -13.34
C TRP A 311 18.26 -3.78 -12.81
N VAL A 312 19.16 -4.74 -12.80
CA VAL A 312 20.57 -4.53 -12.50
C VAL A 312 21.18 -3.56 -13.48
N LEU A 313 20.92 -3.70 -14.78
CA LEU A 313 21.37 -2.76 -15.80
C LEU A 313 20.76 -1.36 -15.60
N LYS A 314 19.49 -1.26 -15.26
CA LYS A 314 18.82 0.02 -15.03
C LYS A 314 19.33 0.75 -13.80
N ASP A 315 19.52 0.04 -12.69
CA ASP A 315 20.09 0.62 -11.46
C ASP A 315 21.57 0.95 -11.66
N ALA A 316 22.29 0.14 -12.43
CA ALA A 316 23.66 0.38 -12.81
C ALA A 316 23.82 1.60 -13.75
N PHE A 317 22.91 1.82 -14.68
CA PHE A 317 22.87 3.05 -15.49
C PHE A 317 22.61 4.30 -14.64
N ARG A 318 21.79 4.19 -13.59
CA ARG A 318 21.57 5.29 -12.64
C ARG A 318 22.78 5.56 -11.74
N ASN A 319 23.49 4.53 -11.32
CA ASN A 319 24.54 4.62 -10.27
C ASN A 319 25.99 4.54 -10.79
N LYS A 320 26.25 4.61 -12.10
CA LYS A 320 27.59 4.53 -12.74
C LYS A 320 28.40 3.25 -12.45
N ASN A 321 27.83 2.22 -11.78
CA ASN A 321 28.50 0.96 -11.42
C ASN A 321 27.93 -0.27 -12.15
N MET A 322 27.61 -0.11 -13.41
CA MET A 322 26.92 -1.10 -14.24
C MET A 322 27.57 -2.49 -14.24
N MET A 323 28.87 -2.55 -14.40
CA MET A 323 29.61 -3.81 -14.51
C MET A 323 29.64 -4.58 -13.17
N SER A 324 29.77 -3.88 -12.07
CA SER A 324 29.82 -4.48 -10.73
C SER A 324 28.49 -5.15 -10.37
N ALA A 325 27.36 -4.45 -10.62
CA ALA A 325 26.03 -4.98 -10.34
C ALA A 325 25.69 -6.20 -11.22
N LEU A 326 26.07 -6.15 -12.50
CA LEU A 326 25.90 -7.26 -13.44
C LEU A 326 26.71 -8.50 -13.01
N TRP A 327 27.98 -8.30 -12.69
CA TRP A 327 28.83 -9.39 -12.20
C TRP A 327 28.35 -9.94 -10.86
N THR A 328 27.82 -9.13 -9.99
CA THR A 328 27.23 -9.57 -8.72
C THR A 328 26.03 -10.49 -8.95
N GLU A 329 25.10 -10.12 -9.82
CA GLU A 329 23.92 -10.95 -10.12
C GLU A 329 24.32 -12.27 -10.81
N ILE A 330 25.25 -12.22 -11.76
CA ILE A 330 25.79 -13.42 -12.40
C ILE A 330 26.53 -14.30 -11.36
N TYR A 331 27.34 -13.70 -10.50
CA TYR A 331 28.06 -14.42 -9.45
C TYR A 331 27.10 -15.08 -8.46
N LEU A 332 26.07 -14.39 -7.98
CA LEU A 332 25.05 -14.93 -7.07
C LEU A 332 24.30 -16.12 -7.69
N ARG A 333 24.05 -16.06 -9.01
CA ARG A 333 23.36 -17.16 -9.73
C ARG A 333 24.27 -18.35 -10.08
N LEU A 334 25.54 -18.10 -10.26
CA LEU A 334 26.54 -19.15 -10.61
C LEU A 334 27.29 -19.68 -9.38
N SER A 335 27.35 -18.91 -8.30
CA SER A 335 28.04 -19.36 -7.08
C SER A 335 27.17 -20.37 -6.33
N LYS A 336 27.63 -21.60 -6.28
CA LYS A 336 27.09 -22.68 -5.43
C LYS A 336 27.48 -22.54 -3.94
N LYS A 337 28.05 -21.41 -3.50
CA LYS A 337 28.42 -21.22 -2.11
C LYS A 337 27.20 -20.86 -1.30
N ASN A 338 26.66 -21.82 -0.60
CA ASN A 338 25.63 -21.64 0.41
C ASN A 338 26.25 -20.99 1.65
N ASN A 339 25.87 -19.75 1.93
CA ASN A 339 26.17 -19.12 3.21
C ASN A 339 25.19 -19.57 4.31
N LEU A 340 24.32 -20.53 4.01
CA LEU A 340 23.37 -21.11 4.94
C LEU A 340 24.02 -22.23 5.73
N THR A 341 23.88 -22.16 7.04
CA THR A 341 24.30 -23.23 7.95
C THR A 341 23.32 -24.40 7.88
N SER A 342 23.77 -25.59 8.28
CA SER A 342 22.95 -26.79 8.20
C SER A 342 21.66 -26.71 9.02
N ASP A 343 21.68 -26.00 10.15
CA ASP A 343 20.51 -25.78 11.00
C ASP A 343 19.45 -24.90 10.35
N ILE A 344 19.83 -23.95 9.50
CA ILE A 344 18.90 -23.14 8.72
C ILE A 344 18.31 -23.96 7.56
N THR A 345 19.14 -24.71 6.83
CA THR A 345 18.67 -25.49 5.68
C THR A 345 17.70 -26.61 6.05
N THR A 346 17.79 -27.13 7.28
CA THR A 346 16.92 -28.19 7.80
C THR A 346 15.81 -27.69 8.68
N ALA A 347 15.75 -26.38 8.96
CA ALA A 347 14.74 -25.79 9.81
C ALA A 347 13.32 -25.98 9.25
N LYS A 348 12.42 -26.46 10.09
CA LYS A 348 11.00 -26.62 9.75
C LYS A 348 10.21 -25.36 9.86
N HIS A 349 10.64 -24.42 10.68
CA HIS A 349 10.06 -23.08 10.77
C HIS A 349 11.18 -22.05 10.58
N LEU A 350 11.05 -21.22 9.55
CA LEU A 350 11.93 -20.09 9.29
C LEU A 350 11.21 -18.76 9.53
N VAL A 351 11.90 -17.85 10.18
CA VAL A 351 11.48 -16.45 10.34
C VAL A 351 12.48 -15.57 9.60
N VAL A 352 12.02 -14.87 8.58
CA VAL A 352 12.84 -14.00 7.74
C VAL A 352 12.48 -12.55 8.01
N TYR A 353 13.44 -11.77 8.43
CA TYR A 353 13.33 -10.31 8.48
C TYR A 353 14.02 -9.71 7.26
N PHE A 354 13.30 -8.84 6.56
CA PHE A 354 13.90 -8.08 5.47
C PHE A 354 14.44 -6.75 5.97
N ASN A 355 15.66 -6.44 5.57
CA ASN A 355 16.32 -5.18 5.88
C ASN A 355 17.04 -4.61 4.65
N VAL A 356 17.42 -3.35 4.68
CA VAL A 356 18.04 -2.66 3.55
C VAL A 356 19.40 -3.29 3.21
N ALA A 357 19.58 -3.77 1.98
CA ALA A 357 20.85 -4.30 1.47
C ALA A 357 21.77 -3.15 0.98
N ARG A 358 22.09 -2.24 1.90
CA ARG A 358 23.04 -1.13 1.68
C ARG A 358 23.75 -0.85 2.99
N ASP A 359 25.06 -0.65 2.94
CA ASP A 359 25.85 -0.30 4.11
C ASP A 359 25.64 1.18 4.46
N THR A 360 24.56 1.44 5.17
CA THR A 360 24.16 2.74 5.70
C THR A 360 23.54 2.52 7.09
N ILE A 361 23.30 3.59 7.82
CA ILE A 361 22.62 3.54 9.11
C ILE A 361 21.34 4.37 9.06
N GLY A 362 20.28 3.88 9.68
CA GLY A 362 19.00 4.57 9.80
C GLY A 362 18.14 3.92 10.87
N GLY A 363 17.23 4.69 11.48
CA GLY A 363 16.40 4.23 12.59
C GLY A 363 15.64 2.94 12.30
N GLY A 364 14.98 2.86 11.14
CA GLY A 364 14.26 1.65 10.74
C GLY A 364 15.16 0.43 10.55
N MET A 365 16.38 0.62 10.02
CA MET A 365 17.36 -0.46 9.87
C MET A 365 17.82 -1.01 11.22
N LEU A 366 18.11 -0.10 12.17
CA LEU A 366 18.50 -0.46 13.53
C LEU A 366 17.35 -1.17 14.26
N SER A 367 16.14 -0.69 14.13
CA SER A 367 14.95 -1.30 14.71
C SER A 367 14.78 -2.76 14.23
N ILE A 368 14.83 -3.01 12.92
CA ILE A 368 14.75 -4.35 12.34
C ILE A 368 15.91 -5.24 12.85
N ASN A 369 17.12 -4.69 12.91
CA ASN A 369 18.28 -5.44 13.40
C ASN A 369 18.11 -5.87 14.86
N ARG A 370 17.49 -5.04 15.71
CA ARG A 370 17.15 -5.37 17.10
C ARG A 370 16.03 -6.42 17.17
N PHE A 371 15.01 -6.32 16.35
CA PHE A 371 13.98 -7.38 16.24
C PHE A 371 14.61 -8.73 15.87
N VAL A 372 15.56 -8.74 14.93
CA VAL A 372 16.32 -9.96 14.59
C VAL A 372 17.08 -10.50 15.81
N TYR A 373 17.77 -9.61 16.54
CA TYR A 373 18.54 -10.01 17.74
C TYR A 373 17.64 -10.68 18.78
N PHE A 374 16.56 -10.00 19.23
CA PHE A 374 15.66 -10.54 20.24
C PHE A 374 14.87 -11.75 19.74
N SER A 375 14.53 -11.82 18.47
CA SER A 375 13.90 -13.01 17.90
C SER A 375 14.83 -14.22 17.92
N ARG A 376 16.13 -14.05 17.78
CA ARG A 376 17.09 -15.13 17.90
C ARG A 376 17.19 -15.68 19.33
N GLU A 377 17.05 -14.83 20.33
CA GLU A 377 16.96 -15.27 21.74
C GLU A 377 15.71 -16.14 21.99
N LEU A 378 14.66 -15.98 21.17
CA LEU A 378 13.41 -16.75 21.25
C LEU A 378 13.42 -18.05 20.41
N GLU A 379 14.49 -18.33 19.64
CA GLU A 379 14.55 -19.49 18.73
C GLU A 379 14.23 -20.83 19.39
N GLN A 380 14.78 -21.08 20.58
CA GLN A 380 14.56 -22.35 21.30
C GLN A 380 13.12 -22.47 21.79
N GLY A 381 12.57 -21.40 22.36
CA GLY A 381 11.22 -21.39 22.91
C GLY A 381 10.13 -21.64 21.86
N PHE A 382 10.31 -21.09 20.68
CA PHE A 382 9.35 -21.20 19.59
C PHE A 382 9.71 -22.24 18.51
N ASN A 383 10.85 -22.91 18.65
CA ASN A 383 11.36 -23.91 17.69
C ASN A 383 11.40 -23.39 16.22
N PHE A 384 11.94 -22.20 16.03
CA PHE A 384 12.19 -21.60 14.72
C PHE A 384 13.68 -21.22 14.55
N LYS A 385 14.05 -20.81 13.33
CA LYS A 385 15.33 -20.19 13.02
C LYS A 385 15.09 -18.82 12.40
N VAL A 386 15.85 -17.82 12.88
CA VAL A 386 15.75 -16.42 12.44
C VAL A 386 16.89 -16.09 11.49
N ILE A 387 16.54 -15.53 10.35
CA ILE A 387 17.50 -15.06 9.35
C ILE A 387 17.15 -13.66 8.88
N MET A 388 18.14 -12.92 8.40
CA MET A 388 17.94 -11.62 7.78
C MET A 388 18.17 -11.74 6.27
N SER A 389 17.31 -11.07 5.47
CA SER A 389 17.45 -11.00 4.03
C SER A 389 17.44 -9.56 3.54
N GLY A 390 18.03 -9.30 2.38
CA GLY A 390 18.22 -7.97 1.84
C GLY A 390 17.08 -7.48 0.95
N LEU A 391 16.74 -6.21 1.08
CA LEU A 391 15.91 -5.48 0.11
C LEU A 391 16.74 -4.35 -0.53
N PRO A 392 16.54 -4.09 -1.82
CA PRO A 392 15.73 -4.85 -2.80
C PRO A 392 16.20 -6.30 -3.00
N LEU A 393 15.28 -7.20 -3.31
CA LEU A 393 15.56 -8.65 -3.41
C LEU A 393 16.69 -9.06 -4.39
N ILE A 394 17.08 -8.13 -5.27
CA ILE A 394 18.14 -8.35 -6.28
C ILE A 394 19.52 -7.91 -5.80
N ASN A 395 19.61 -7.23 -4.66
CA ASN A 395 20.89 -6.71 -4.16
C ASN A 395 21.71 -7.82 -3.51
N LYS A 396 23.04 -7.67 -3.60
CA LYS A 396 23.97 -8.52 -2.87
C LYS A 396 23.77 -8.34 -1.37
N PRO A 397 23.79 -9.41 -0.58
CA PRO A 397 23.89 -9.31 0.86
C PRO A 397 25.05 -8.42 1.28
N VAL A 398 24.84 -7.60 2.30
CA VAL A 398 25.84 -6.70 2.85
C VAL A 398 26.15 -7.08 4.30
N GLU A 399 27.36 -6.75 4.72
CA GLU A 399 27.72 -6.68 6.12
C GLU A 399 27.73 -5.22 6.50
N TYR A 400 26.97 -4.85 7.54
CA TYR A 400 26.92 -3.47 7.99
C TYR A 400 28.21 -3.11 8.73
N SER A 401 28.86 -2.02 8.33
CA SER A 401 30.08 -1.54 8.97
C SER A 401 29.80 -0.48 10.05
N LEU A 402 28.64 0.18 9.98
CA LEU A 402 28.28 1.27 10.87
C LEU A 402 27.61 0.82 12.16
N PHE A 403 27.19 -0.44 12.24
CA PHE A 403 26.61 -1.04 13.45
C PHE A 403 26.77 -2.56 13.43
N ARG A 404 26.71 -3.19 14.62
CA ARG A 404 26.81 -4.64 14.74
C ARG A 404 25.57 -5.32 14.16
N GLN A 405 25.78 -6.22 13.24
CA GLN A 405 24.73 -6.99 12.59
C GLN A 405 24.28 -8.16 13.48
N ALA A 406 22.99 -8.28 13.76
CA ALA A 406 22.43 -9.32 14.63
C ALA A 406 22.47 -10.73 13.97
N SER A 407 22.42 -10.77 12.65
CA SER A 407 22.50 -12.01 11.86
C SER A 407 23.16 -11.69 10.50
N PRO A 408 23.93 -12.60 9.92
CA PRO A 408 24.35 -12.43 8.54
C PRO A 408 23.16 -12.24 7.61
N MET A 409 23.29 -11.31 6.67
CA MET A 409 22.29 -11.11 5.63
C MET A 409 22.46 -12.20 4.56
N ILE A 410 21.34 -12.83 4.18
CA ILE A 410 21.30 -13.91 3.21
C ILE A 410 20.47 -13.46 2.02
N HIS A 411 20.94 -13.73 0.82
CA HIS A 411 20.18 -13.43 -0.38
C HIS A 411 18.90 -14.28 -0.43
N PHE A 412 17.76 -13.66 -0.70
CA PHE A 412 16.47 -14.37 -0.69
C PHE A 412 16.43 -15.55 -1.68
N PHE A 413 17.15 -15.44 -2.78
CA PHE A 413 17.31 -16.53 -3.74
C PHE A 413 18.01 -17.77 -3.15
N ASP A 414 18.99 -17.56 -2.27
CA ASP A 414 19.68 -18.68 -1.58
C ASP A 414 18.75 -19.37 -0.57
N ILE A 415 17.88 -18.59 0.09
CA ILE A 415 16.85 -19.16 0.97
C ILE A 415 15.92 -20.07 0.16
N ILE A 416 15.40 -19.57 -0.96
CA ILE A 416 14.48 -20.33 -1.83
C ILE A 416 15.12 -21.62 -2.34
N ASN A 417 16.37 -21.57 -2.77
CA ASN A 417 17.02 -22.72 -3.40
C ASN A 417 17.48 -23.79 -2.41
N ASN A 418 17.65 -23.44 -1.14
CA ASN A 418 18.33 -24.32 -0.19
C ASN A 418 17.48 -24.66 1.05
N THR A 419 16.26 -24.17 1.13
CA THR A 419 15.35 -24.44 2.26
C THR A 419 14.01 -24.96 1.78
N SER A 420 13.34 -25.73 2.63
CA SER A 420 11.98 -26.23 2.41
C SER A 420 11.24 -26.28 3.75
N PRO A 421 10.95 -25.13 4.35
CA PRO A 421 10.30 -25.08 5.64
C PRO A 421 8.83 -25.50 5.55
N ASP A 422 8.30 -26.11 6.59
CA ASP A 422 6.86 -26.36 6.73
C ASP A 422 6.12 -25.07 7.11
N LYS A 423 6.80 -24.16 7.85
CA LYS A 423 6.29 -22.84 8.24
C LYS A 423 7.32 -21.77 7.89
N LEU A 424 6.86 -20.69 7.24
CA LEU A 424 7.68 -19.53 6.88
C LEU A 424 6.97 -18.25 7.34
N THR A 425 7.66 -17.45 8.14
CA THR A 425 7.22 -16.12 8.52
C THR A 425 8.11 -15.08 7.84
N LEU A 426 7.51 -14.19 7.05
CA LEU A 426 8.19 -13.07 6.40
C LEU A 426 7.81 -11.77 7.09
N ASN A 427 8.79 -11.05 7.63
CA ASN A 427 8.62 -9.72 8.21
C ASN A 427 9.15 -8.69 7.20
N ILE A 428 8.24 -7.96 6.56
CA ILE A 428 8.55 -7.06 5.44
C ILE A 428 8.26 -5.63 5.86
N PRO A 429 9.25 -4.71 5.82
CA PRO A 429 9.01 -3.30 6.09
C PRO A 429 7.98 -2.69 5.13
N GLU A 430 7.12 -1.82 5.64
CA GLU A 430 6.01 -1.18 4.94
C GLU A 430 6.43 -0.55 3.61
N TYR A 431 7.46 0.27 3.63
CA TYR A 431 7.95 1.00 2.45
C TYR A 431 8.62 0.11 1.39
N TYR A 432 9.00 -1.12 1.72
CA TYR A 432 9.54 -2.10 0.77
C TYR A 432 8.53 -3.11 0.27
N LEU A 433 7.34 -3.18 0.84
CA LEU A 433 6.33 -4.15 0.42
C LEU A 433 6.00 -4.04 -1.09
N PRO A 434 5.77 -2.85 -1.68
CA PRO A 434 5.55 -2.72 -3.12
C PRO A 434 6.73 -3.22 -3.96
N ASP A 435 7.97 -2.98 -3.51
CA ASP A 435 9.18 -3.45 -4.20
C ASP A 435 9.36 -4.97 -4.07
N PHE A 436 9.08 -5.53 -2.91
CA PHE A 436 9.06 -6.98 -2.68
C PHE A 436 8.09 -7.67 -3.64
N ILE A 437 6.84 -7.21 -3.68
CA ILE A 437 5.80 -7.72 -4.56
C ILE A 437 6.23 -7.63 -6.03
N TYR A 438 6.71 -6.46 -6.44
CA TYR A 438 7.11 -6.19 -7.80
C TYR A 438 8.26 -7.08 -8.29
N LYS A 439 9.16 -7.50 -7.39
CA LYS A 439 10.35 -8.32 -7.70
C LYS A 439 10.16 -9.82 -7.49
N LEU A 440 8.95 -10.25 -7.11
CA LEU A 440 8.61 -11.66 -7.14
C LEU A 440 8.44 -12.11 -8.60
N ASP A 441 9.37 -12.91 -9.07
CA ASP A 441 9.20 -13.65 -10.33
C ASP A 441 8.35 -14.92 -10.09
N SER A 442 8.00 -15.60 -11.18
CA SER A 442 7.17 -16.80 -11.13
C SER A 442 7.75 -17.93 -10.27
N ALA A 443 9.06 -18.06 -10.20
CA ALA A 443 9.71 -19.12 -9.40
C ALA A 443 9.60 -18.81 -7.89
N LYS A 444 9.88 -17.55 -7.49
CA LYS A 444 9.72 -17.09 -6.10
C LYS A 444 8.27 -17.19 -5.66
N TYR A 445 7.35 -16.73 -6.52
CA TYR A 445 5.94 -16.83 -6.25
C TYR A 445 5.47 -18.28 -6.06
N ALA A 446 5.88 -19.19 -6.95
CA ALA A 446 5.54 -20.61 -6.85
C ALA A 446 6.11 -21.26 -5.59
N TRP A 447 7.34 -20.92 -5.22
CA TRP A 447 7.94 -21.40 -3.98
C TRP A 447 7.16 -20.95 -2.75
N LEU A 448 6.83 -19.66 -2.66
CA LEU A 448 6.03 -19.12 -1.56
C LEU A 448 4.65 -19.79 -1.48
N LYS A 449 3.99 -20.01 -2.62
CA LYS A 449 2.71 -20.74 -2.69
C LYS A 449 2.83 -22.20 -2.25
N GLY A 450 3.99 -22.80 -2.42
CA GLY A 450 4.27 -24.19 -2.02
C GLY A 450 4.56 -24.37 -0.53
N ILE A 451 4.73 -23.28 0.24
CA ILE A 451 4.95 -23.37 1.70
C ILE A 451 3.65 -23.75 2.40
N PRO A 452 3.60 -24.84 3.16
CA PRO A 452 2.39 -25.31 3.83
C PRO A 452 1.75 -24.26 4.76
N PHE A 453 2.56 -23.54 5.50
CA PHE A 453 2.12 -22.44 6.36
C PHE A 453 2.97 -21.19 6.11
N LEU A 454 2.53 -20.36 5.18
CA LEU A 454 3.14 -19.05 4.92
C LEU A 454 2.44 -17.99 5.78
N HIS A 455 3.23 -17.19 6.49
CA HIS A 455 2.79 -16.01 7.24
C HIS A 455 3.54 -14.79 6.70
N ILE A 456 2.83 -13.76 6.31
CA ILE A 456 3.39 -12.48 5.88
C ILE A 456 2.99 -11.41 6.88
N ASN A 457 3.97 -10.83 7.54
CA ASN A 457 3.79 -9.71 8.45
C ASN A 457 4.36 -8.43 7.84
N ILE A 458 3.57 -7.38 7.84
CA ILE A 458 3.99 -6.05 7.46
C ILE A 458 4.50 -5.33 8.70
N LEU A 459 5.77 -4.90 8.68
CA LEU A 459 6.39 -4.10 9.73
C LEU A 459 6.17 -2.63 9.43
N ASP A 460 5.13 -2.03 9.99
CA ASP A 460 4.80 -0.61 9.85
C ASP A 460 5.55 0.21 10.91
N GLN A 461 6.68 0.75 10.52
CA GLN A 461 7.52 1.58 11.38
C GLN A 461 7.24 3.07 11.21
N ASN A 462 6.82 3.48 10.00
CA ASN A 462 6.38 4.82 9.70
C ASN A 462 5.08 4.75 8.87
N HIS A 463 3.98 5.11 9.49
CA HIS A 463 2.64 4.99 8.91
C HIS A 463 2.42 5.87 7.68
N ASP A 464 3.25 6.92 7.48
CA ASP A 464 3.21 7.73 6.25
C ASP A 464 3.62 6.93 5.01
N TYR A 465 4.33 5.82 5.19
CA TYR A 465 4.70 4.87 4.14
C TYR A 465 3.88 3.58 4.18
N ALA A 466 2.80 3.56 4.95
CA ALA A 466 1.95 2.39 5.08
C ALA A 466 1.52 1.87 3.69
N PRO A 467 1.49 0.55 3.49
CA PRO A 467 1.20 -0.03 2.19
C PRO A 467 -0.24 0.21 1.78
N SER A 468 -0.49 0.11 0.49
CA SER A 468 -1.84 0.16 -0.02
C SER A 468 -2.62 -1.13 0.29
N GLN A 469 -3.94 -1.03 0.34
CA GLN A 469 -4.79 -2.22 0.42
C GLN A 469 -4.55 -3.20 -0.74
N ALA A 470 -4.20 -2.70 -1.93
CA ALA A 470 -3.86 -3.54 -3.07
C ALA A 470 -2.60 -4.38 -2.83
N ASP A 471 -1.59 -3.83 -2.14
CA ASP A 471 -0.38 -4.56 -1.76
C ASP A 471 -0.70 -5.65 -0.73
N ILE A 472 -1.57 -5.35 0.25
CA ILE A 472 -2.05 -6.33 1.23
C ILE A 472 -2.86 -7.44 0.54
N GLU A 473 -3.72 -7.10 -0.40
CA GLU A 473 -4.49 -8.08 -1.18
C GLU A 473 -3.58 -8.99 -2.02
N PHE A 474 -2.50 -8.46 -2.57
CA PHE A 474 -1.50 -9.31 -3.22
C PHE A 474 -0.87 -10.31 -2.23
N CYS A 475 -0.53 -9.88 -1.02
CA CYS A 475 -0.03 -10.80 0.00
C CYS A 475 -1.04 -11.90 0.33
N ARG A 476 -2.34 -11.57 0.33
CA ARG A 476 -3.42 -12.55 0.54
C ARG A 476 -3.57 -13.56 -0.60
N GLU A 477 -3.08 -13.27 -1.79
CA GLU A 477 -3.00 -14.30 -2.83
C GLU A 477 -2.00 -15.37 -2.50
N LEU A 478 -0.92 -14.99 -1.82
CA LEU A 478 0.08 -15.93 -1.37
C LEU A 478 -0.41 -16.74 -0.16
N THR A 479 -1.08 -16.09 0.79
CA THR A 479 -1.56 -16.70 2.03
C THR A 479 -2.69 -15.89 2.66
N ASP A 480 -3.60 -16.56 3.39
CA ASP A 480 -4.60 -15.89 4.22
C ASP A 480 -3.99 -15.36 5.55
N ASN A 481 -2.79 -15.80 5.92
CA ASN A 481 -2.09 -15.39 7.12
C ASN A 481 -1.29 -14.11 6.87
N VAL A 482 -1.99 -12.99 6.70
CA VAL A 482 -1.38 -11.66 6.58
C VAL A 482 -1.68 -10.89 7.85
N THR A 483 -0.65 -10.30 8.45
CA THR A 483 -0.75 -9.52 9.69
C THR A 483 -0.05 -8.18 9.54
N PHE A 484 -0.36 -7.28 10.44
CA PHE A 484 0.18 -5.94 10.46
C PHE A 484 0.74 -5.63 11.84
N THR A 485 1.98 -5.20 11.92
CA THR A 485 2.59 -4.77 13.18
C THR A 485 2.97 -3.30 13.07
N THR A 486 2.67 -2.51 14.09
CA THR A 486 2.93 -1.08 14.13
C THR A 486 3.94 -0.73 15.22
N ALA A 487 4.81 0.22 14.97
CA ALA A 487 5.78 0.71 15.95
C ALA A 487 5.15 1.64 17.02
N HIS A 488 3.99 2.21 16.72
CA HIS A 488 3.35 3.23 17.56
C HIS A 488 1.93 2.83 18.01
N GLU A 489 1.60 3.04 19.29
CA GLU A 489 0.26 2.76 19.86
C GLU A 489 -0.86 3.47 19.10
N ARG A 490 -0.60 4.67 18.58
CA ARG A 490 -1.55 5.47 17.83
C ARG A 490 -2.11 4.74 16.58
N TYR A 491 -1.31 3.91 15.94
CA TYR A 491 -1.68 3.14 14.74
C TYR A 491 -2.03 1.69 15.06
N THR A 492 -1.91 1.29 16.32
CA THR A 492 -2.38 -0.01 16.80
C THR A 492 -3.84 0.13 17.22
N THR A 493 -4.75 0.13 16.24
CA THR A 493 -6.16 0.40 16.49
C THR A 493 -7.09 -0.56 15.76
N GLN A 494 -8.34 -0.62 16.19
CA GLN A 494 -9.39 -1.37 15.49
C GLN A 494 -9.61 -0.82 14.08
N GLU A 495 -9.50 0.50 13.89
CA GLU A 495 -9.68 1.14 12.58
C GLU A 495 -8.62 0.67 11.58
N VAL A 496 -7.35 0.61 11.97
CA VAL A 496 -6.27 0.09 11.14
C VAL A 496 -6.48 -1.39 10.83
N SER A 497 -6.92 -2.17 11.80
CA SER A 497 -7.25 -3.59 11.62
C SER A 497 -8.38 -3.79 10.59
N GLU A 498 -9.43 -2.99 10.66
CA GLU A 498 -10.54 -3.03 9.70
C GLU A 498 -10.10 -2.52 8.32
N HIS A 499 -9.33 -1.42 8.27
CA HIS A 499 -8.86 -0.84 7.03
C HIS A 499 -8.07 -1.85 6.18
N TYR A 500 -7.11 -2.53 6.81
CA TYR A 500 -6.29 -3.54 6.12
C TYR A 500 -6.91 -4.94 6.14
N ASN A 501 -8.02 -5.12 6.86
CA ASN A 501 -8.61 -6.43 7.13
C ASN A 501 -7.57 -7.46 7.62
N CYS A 502 -6.67 -7.02 8.49
CA CYS A 502 -5.57 -7.80 9.08
C CYS A 502 -5.59 -7.72 10.60
N PRO A 503 -5.17 -8.79 11.32
CA PRO A 503 -4.82 -8.67 12.73
C PRO A 503 -3.67 -7.66 12.90
N VAL A 504 -3.78 -6.80 13.94
CA VAL A 504 -2.79 -5.75 14.24
C VAL A 504 -2.16 -5.99 15.61
N LYS A 505 -0.83 -5.86 15.69
CA LYS A 505 -0.06 -5.99 16.94
C LYS A 505 0.88 -4.79 17.10
N LEU A 506 0.96 -4.27 18.31
CA LEU A 506 1.99 -3.31 18.69
C LEU A 506 3.35 -4.00 18.78
N LEU A 507 4.31 -3.52 18.03
CA LEU A 507 5.71 -3.93 18.10
C LEU A 507 6.61 -2.69 18.21
N THR A 508 6.70 -2.15 19.43
CA THR A 508 7.59 -1.01 19.70
C THR A 508 9.06 -1.40 19.53
N PRO A 509 9.88 -0.54 18.93
CA PRO A 509 11.32 -0.79 18.79
C PRO A 509 11.98 -0.95 20.17
N PHE A 510 12.97 -1.83 20.24
CA PHE A 510 13.80 -1.99 21.43
C PHE A 510 14.75 -0.81 21.56
N LEU A 511 15.02 -0.38 22.79
CA LEU A 511 15.97 0.65 23.10
C LEU A 511 17.39 0.08 23.15
N PRO A 512 18.40 0.77 22.59
CA PRO A 512 19.78 0.38 22.76
C PRO A 512 20.30 0.78 24.15
N THR A 513 21.34 0.11 24.59
CA THR A 513 22.11 0.55 25.76
C THR A 513 22.98 1.74 25.40
N PHE A 514 23.02 2.79 26.25
CA PHE A 514 23.76 4.02 26.04
C PHE A 514 24.86 4.23 27.07
N TYR A 515 25.90 4.97 26.68
CA TYR A 515 26.84 5.56 27.60
C TYR A 515 26.16 6.69 28.39
N LYS A 516 26.58 6.91 29.64
CA LYS A 516 26.07 7.99 30.51
C LYS A 516 27.23 8.82 31.02
N THR A 517 27.31 10.04 30.56
CA THR A 517 28.33 11.00 30.98
C THR A 517 27.74 11.96 32.00
N GLU A 518 28.43 12.15 33.14
CA GLU A 518 28.01 13.12 34.15
C GLU A 518 28.09 14.55 33.65
N PHE A 519 27.18 15.42 34.08
CA PHE A 519 27.01 16.79 33.62
C PHE A 519 28.36 17.56 33.58
N LYS A 520 29.16 17.49 34.64
CA LYS A 520 30.47 18.18 34.77
C LYS A 520 31.52 17.74 33.74
N ASN A 521 31.34 16.58 33.14
CA ASN A 521 32.28 16.01 32.16
C ASN A 521 31.75 16.17 30.71
N LYS A 522 30.55 16.72 30.54
CA LYS A 522 29.98 16.96 29.21
C LYS A 522 30.66 18.14 28.50
N LYS A 523 30.68 18.06 27.20
CA LYS A 523 31.19 19.09 26.32
C LYS A 523 30.11 20.14 26.03
N LYS A 524 30.50 21.40 25.93
CA LYS A 524 29.66 22.44 25.36
C LYS A 524 29.50 22.19 23.88
N GLN A 525 28.59 21.27 23.57
CA GLN A 525 28.32 20.79 22.21
C GLN A 525 26.83 20.63 22.01
N ILE A 526 26.36 21.06 20.85
CA ILE A 526 24.99 20.83 20.36
C ILE A 526 25.09 19.88 19.15
N VAL A 527 24.44 18.73 19.26
CA VAL A 527 24.41 17.75 18.20
C VAL A 527 23.07 17.87 17.46
N LEU A 528 23.12 17.97 16.15
CA LEU A 528 21.96 18.11 15.26
C LEU A 528 21.73 16.83 14.46
N SER A 529 20.49 16.38 14.35
CA SER A 529 20.15 15.27 13.46
C SER A 529 20.49 15.60 12.00
N GLN A 530 20.69 14.58 11.16
CA GLN A 530 21.03 14.77 9.74
C GLN A 530 19.86 15.32 8.89
N ASP A 531 18.63 15.23 9.38
CA ASP A 531 17.44 15.62 8.64
C ASP A 531 17.50 17.05 8.14
N VAL A 532 16.83 17.33 7.03
CA VAL A 532 16.90 18.64 6.35
C VAL A 532 16.36 19.78 7.23
N GLY A 533 15.37 19.47 8.08
CA GLY A 533 14.69 20.46 8.92
C GLY A 533 13.68 21.31 8.16
N PRO A 534 13.13 22.34 8.81
CA PRO A 534 12.12 23.19 8.21
C PRO A 534 12.65 24.00 7.04
N ASN A 535 11.84 24.20 6.03
CA ASN A 535 12.10 25.09 4.90
C ASN A 535 11.04 26.22 4.90
N LEU A 536 11.06 27.00 5.94
CA LEU A 536 10.21 28.19 6.11
C LEU A 536 11.08 29.44 5.90
N SER A 537 10.50 30.50 5.36
CA SER A 537 11.22 31.75 5.11
C SER A 537 11.88 32.28 6.40
N GLY A 538 13.23 32.30 6.43
CA GLY A 538 14.02 32.75 7.59
C GLY A 538 14.13 31.74 8.75
N LEU A 539 13.73 30.48 8.56
CA LEU A 539 13.75 29.45 9.59
C LEU A 539 14.27 28.12 9.01
N THR A 540 15.48 28.14 8.52
CA THR A 540 16.18 26.93 8.07
C THR A 540 17.12 26.41 9.16
N LYS A 541 17.54 25.14 9.03
CA LYS A 541 18.57 24.56 9.90
C LYS A 541 19.88 25.38 9.87
N ASN A 542 20.25 25.92 8.71
CA ASN A 542 21.45 26.78 8.58
C ASN A 542 21.30 28.11 9.32
N ASP A 543 20.10 28.71 9.32
CA ASP A 543 19.83 29.93 10.08
C ASP A 543 19.98 29.68 11.58
N LEU A 544 19.51 28.50 12.05
CA LEU A 544 19.70 28.12 13.45
C LEU A 544 21.18 27.89 13.81
N ILE A 545 21.94 27.25 12.93
CA ILE A 545 23.39 27.07 13.13
C ILE A 545 24.07 28.43 13.24
N LEU A 546 23.78 29.35 12.34
CA LEU A 546 24.36 30.73 12.36
C LEU A 546 23.99 31.48 13.66
N LYS A 547 22.76 31.29 14.14
CA LYS A 547 22.31 31.83 15.42
C LYS A 547 23.13 31.27 16.59
N PHE A 548 23.39 29.98 16.62
CA PHE A 548 24.22 29.35 17.64
C PHE A 548 25.64 29.84 17.57
N GLU A 549 26.28 29.92 16.40
CA GLU A 549 27.64 30.44 16.22
C GLU A 549 27.74 31.88 16.71
N THR A 550 26.69 32.68 16.56
CA THR A 550 26.66 34.08 16.96
C THR A 550 26.41 34.27 18.46
N GLU A 551 25.40 33.53 19.01
CA GLU A 551 24.89 33.77 20.36
C GLU A 551 25.45 32.79 21.42
N LEU A 552 26.04 31.66 20.97
CA LEU A 552 26.68 30.64 21.79
C LEU A 552 28.12 30.34 21.28
N PRO A 553 29.03 31.31 21.22
CA PRO A 553 30.35 31.14 20.58
C PRO A 553 31.24 30.09 21.25
N ASP A 554 30.93 29.70 22.50
CA ASP A 554 31.65 28.66 23.24
C ASP A 554 31.20 27.25 22.93
N TYR A 555 30.11 27.09 22.10
CA TYR A 555 29.59 25.82 21.74
C TYR A 555 30.14 25.35 20.38
N SER A 556 30.45 24.04 20.31
CA SER A 556 30.67 23.38 19.04
C SER A 556 29.33 22.80 18.50
N ILE A 557 29.06 23.01 17.22
CA ILE A 557 27.90 22.48 16.55
C ILE A 557 28.32 21.30 15.70
N THR A 558 27.68 20.16 15.89
CA THR A 558 27.99 18.93 15.15
C THR A 558 26.70 18.36 14.49
N ILE A 559 26.71 18.18 13.19
CA ILE A 559 25.66 17.50 12.47
C ILE A 559 26.03 16.01 12.42
N VAL A 560 25.11 15.12 12.79
CA VAL A 560 25.31 13.68 12.64
C VAL A 560 25.30 13.35 11.16
N ASP A 561 26.41 12.83 10.64
CA ASP A 561 26.53 12.44 9.25
C ASP A 561 27.48 11.24 9.11
N ASN A 562 26.97 10.12 8.64
CA ASN A 562 27.70 8.91 8.25
C ASN A 562 28.71 8.39 9.32
N ILE A 563 28.31 8.45 10.59
CA ILE A 563 29.09 7.92 11.73
C ILE A 563 28.54 6.56 12.19
N GLY A 564 29.39 5.74 12.82
CA GLY A 564 28.97 4.46 13.37
C GLY A 564 28.10 4.62 14.62
N LEU A 565 27.27 3.62 14.91
CA LEU A 565 26.33 3.65 16.06
C LEU A 565 27.07 3.87 17.40
N ASP A 566 28.21 3.22 17.62
CA ASP A 566 28.97 3.39 18.86
C ASP A 566 29.57 4.80 18.98
N GLU A 567 30.04 5.37 17.87
CA GLU A 567 30.50 6.75 17.81
C GLU A 567 29.36 7.73 18.07
N TYR A 568 28.19 7.50 17.49
CA TYR A 568 26.96 8.28 17.74
C TYR A 568 26.57 8.22 19.23
N LYS A 569 26.53 7.02 19.83
CA LYS A 569 26.23 6.85 21.26
C LYS A 569 27.20 7.65 22.16
N ARG A 570 28.49 7.67 21.84
CA ARG A 570 29.48 8.48 22.56
C ARG A 570 29.26 9.96 22.33
N LEU A 571 29.02 10.36 21.08
CA LEU A 571 28.78 11.76 20.71
C LEU A 571 27.60 12.35 21.52
N ILE A 572 26.46 11.68 21.54
CA ILE A 572 25.29 12.18 22.31
C ILE A 572 25.51 12.12 23.81
N SER A 573 26.21 11.09 24.33
CA SER A 573 26.54 10.99 25.76
C SER A 573 27.48 12.13 26.22
N ASP A 574 28.44 12.49 25.43
CA ASP A 574 29.42 13.52 25.77
C ASP A 574 28.92 14.97 25.58
N SER A 575 27.85 15.15 24.81
CA SER A 575 27.28 16.45 24.49
C SER A 575 26.27 16.92 25.52
N LEU A 576 26.19 18.22 25.79
CA LEU A 576 25.13 18.78 26.63
C LEU A 576 23.76 18.69 25.98
N PHE A 577 23.68 19.06 24.70
CA PHE A 577 22.38 19.20 24.04
C PHE A 577 22.35 18.50 22.67
N THR A 578 21.15 18.09 22.29
CA THR A 578 20.86 17.60 20.95
C THR A 578 19.59 18.25 20.43
N ILE A 579 19.40 18.29 19.12
CA ILE A 579 18.19 18.78 18.46
C ILE A 579 17.82 17.85 17.32
N THR A 580 16.59 17.33 17.33
CA THR A 580 16.05 16.60 16.18
C THR A 580 15.33 17.52 15.21
N PHE A 581 15.54 17.27 13.91
CA PHE A 581 14.85 17.91 12.79
C PHE A 581 13.95 16.92 12.02
N GLY A 582 13.85 15.68 12.49
CA GLY A 582 13.06 14.63 11.89
C GLY A 582 11.62 14.61 12.36
N GLU A 583 11.13 13.42 12.69
CA GLU A 583 9.76 13.17 13.09
C GLU A 583 9.39 13.76 14.47
N GLY A 584 10.39 14.13 15.25
CA GLY A 584 10.25 14.69 16.59
C GLY A 584 10.37 13.64 17.69
N TYR A 585 9.46 12.69 17.81
CA TYR A 585 9.58 11.54 18.74
C TYR A 585 10.33 10.39 18.05
N ASP A 586 11.61 10.59 17.85
CA ASP A 586 12.53 9.67 17.17
C ASP A 586 13.77 9.36 18.03
N GLY A 587 14.68 8.57 17.48
CA GLY A 587 15.92 8.22 18.16
C GLY A 587 16.76 9.46 18.56
N TYR A 588 16.77 10.50 17.75
CA TYR A 588 17.52 11.74 18.04
C TYR A 588 16.92 12.54 19.20
N PHE A 589 15.64 12.34 19.54
CA PHE A 589 15.02 12.92 20.73
C PHE A 589 15.15 12.01 21.95
N ILE A 590 14.83 10.71 21.80
CA ILE A 590 14.73 9.74 22.89
C ILE A 590 16.11 9.37 23.46
N GLU A 591 17.05 9.01 22.58
CA GLU A 591 18.32 8.40 22.93
C GLU A 591 19.24 9.33 23.73
N PRO A 592 19.27 10.66 23.50
CA PRO A 592 20.01 11.58 24.37
C PRO A 592 19.56 11.57 25.82
N PHE A 593 18.26 11.55 26.11
CA PHE A 593 17.76 11.46 27.48
C PHE A 593 18.24 10.20 28.20
N LEU A 594 18.31 9.08 27.47
CA LEU A 594 18.85 7.81 27.99
C LEU A 594 20.37 7.87 28.22
N SER A 595 21.05 8.84 27.60
CA SER A 595 22.49 9.13 27.73
C SER A 595 22.81 10.26 28.72
N ASN A 596 21.85 10.68 29.55
CA ASN A 596 21.93 11.85 30.43
C ASN A 596 22.16 13.16 29.67
N SER A 597 21.72 13.30 28.43
CA SER A 597 21.77 14.53 27.63
C SER A 597 20.38 15.09 27.40
N VAL A 598 20.25 16.39 27.26
CA VAL A 598 18.97 17.04 27.00
C VAL A 598 18.77 17.21 25.50
N SER A 599 17.62 16.77 25.01
CA SER A 599 17.22 16.90 23.60
C SER A 599 16.06 17.86 23.45
N PHE A 600 16.08 18.60 22.32
CA PHE A 600 15.02 19.50 21.93
C PHE A 600 14.36 19.03 20.66
N ALA A 601 13.04 19.23 20.57
CA ALA A 601 12.23 18.88 19.41
C ALA A 601 11.07 19.88 19.20
N VAL A 602 10.46 19.86 18.04
CA VAL A 602 9.17 20.50 17.78
C VAL A 602 8.08 19.45 17.86
N TYR A 603 6.99 19.75 18.56
CA TYR A 603 5.85 18.86 18.71
C TYR A 603 5.24 18.55 17.35
N ASN A 604 5.05 17.28 17.09
CA ASN A 604 4.36 16.78 15.92
C ASN A 604 3.33 15.74 16.40
N ASP A 605 2.05 16.05 16.25
CA ASP A 605 0.95 15.22 16.72
C ASP A 605 0.85 13.87 15.99
N VAL A 606 1.58 13.68 14.89
CA VAL A 606 1.70 12.39 14.19
C VAL A 606 2.57 11.41 14.97
N PHE A 607 3.66 11.87 15.55
CA PHE A 607 4.67 11.01 16.17
C PHE A 607 4.73 11.11 17.71
N PHE A 608 4.54 12.31 18.27
CA PHE A 608 4.56 12.48 19.71
C PHE A 608 3.29 11.99 20.39
N PRO A 609 3.40 11.22 21.47
CA PRO A 609 2.32 11.10 22.44
C PRO A 609 1.95 12.46 23.05
N SER A 610 0.66 12.67 23.32
CA SER A 610 0.13 13.96 23.81
C SER A 610 0.75 14.42 25.14
N GLU A 611 1.26 13.49 25.94
CA GLU A 611 1.94 13.77 27.21
C GLU A 611 3.23 14.61 27.04
N PHE A 612 3.83 14.61 25.83
CA PHE A 612 5.02 15.40 25.54
C PHE A 612 4.70 16.83 25.11
N GLU A 613 3.45 17.18 24.81
CA GLU A 613 3.05 18.51 24.33
C GLU A 613 3.49 19.64 25.28
N ASN A 614 3.52 19.38 26.59
CA ASN A 614 3.88 20.33 27.62
C ASN A 614 5.28 20.10 28.20
N CYS A 615 6.12 19.28 27.60
CA CYS A 615 7.51 19.10 28.02
C CYS A 615 8.34 20.35 27.70
N SER A 616 9.16 20.76 28.65
CA SER A 616 9.95 22.02 28.57
C SER A 616 11.01 22.03 27.47
N THR A 617 11.25 20.90 26.80
CA THR A 617 12.19 20.75 25.67
C THR A 617 11.48 20.46 24.36
N VAL A 618 10.14 20.49 24.36
CA VAL A 618 9.32 20.26 23.17
C VAL A 618 8.59 21.57 22.85
N TYR A 619 8.95 22.17 21.75
CA TYR A 619 8.39 23.43 21.29
C TYR A 619 7.14 23.25 20.46
N SER A 620 6.23 24.22 20.52
CA SER A 620 4.96 24.16 19.79
C SER A 620 5.11 24.35 18.26
N SER A 621 6.21 24.97 17.84
CA SER A 621 6.50 25.26 16.42
C SER A 621 8.00 25.50 16.20
N TRP A 622 8.43 25.46 14.94
CA TRP A 622 9.79 25.85 14.57
C TRP A 622 10.12 27.31 14.89
N GLN A 623 9.15 28.21 14.82
CA GLN A 623 9.31 29.60 15.22
C GLN A 623 9.58 29.69 16.73
N ASP A 624 8.80 28.98 17.52
CA ASP A 624 8.94 28.92 18.98
C ASP A 624 10.32 28.38 19.38
N LEU A 625 10.76 27.29 18.75
CA LEU A 625 12.10 26.77 18.94
C LEU A 625 13.18 27.82 18.57
N PHE A 626 13.09 28.41 17.39
CA PHE A 626 14.07 29.38 16.92
C PHE A 626 14.20 30.61 17.84
N ASP A 627 13.06 31.07 18.38
CA ASP A 627 13.03 32.23 19.25
C ASP A 627 13.63 31.94 20.64
N ASN A 628 13.40 30.77 21.20
CA ASN A 628 13.65 30.46 22.61
C ASN A 628 14.86 29.56 22.87
N ILE A 629 15.33 28.77 21.92
CA ILE A 629 16.32 27.70 22.12
C ILE A 629 17.63 28.20 22.76
N VAL A 630 18.13 29.39 22.39
CA VAL A 630 19.38 29.93 22.95
C VAL A 630 19.23 30.28 24.42
N ALA A 631 18.08 30.82 24.81
CA ALA A 631 17.75 31.11 26.18
C ALA A 631 17.67 29.85 27.03
N ASP A 632 17.04 28.80 26.48
CA ASP A 632 16.91 27.52 27.16
C ASP A 632 18.27 26.79 27.29
N VAL A 633 19.11 26.80 26.27
CA VAL A 633 20.50 26.28 26.33
C VAL A 633 21.25 26.96 27.45
N LYS A 634 21.24 28.29 27.53
CA LYS A 634 21.91 29.07 28.60
C LYS A 634 21.34 28.78 29.99
N LYS A 635 20.03 28.65 30.09
CA LYS A 635 19.30 28.32 31.34
C LYS A 635 19.71 26.95 31.89
N TYR A 636 19.71 25.93 31.06
CA TYR A 636 20.04 24.56 31.47
C TYR A 636 21.53 24.36 31.69
N GLU A 637 22.41 25.03 30.92
CA GLU A 637 23.86 25.05 31.17
C GLU A 637 24.20 25.68 32.51
N ALA A 638 23.54 26.78 32.88
CA ALA A 638 23.81 27.51 34.10
C ALA A 638 23.46 26.76 35.39
N SER A 639 22.65 25.69 35.33
CA SER A 639 22.16 24.96 36.50
C SER A 639 22.09 23.47 36.28
N GLU A 640 23.04 22.73 36.84
CA GLU A 640 23.01 21.25 36.85
C GLU A 640 21.70 20.70 37.42
N SER A 641 21.11 21.35 38.43
CA SER A 641 19.85 20.94 39.01
C SER A 641 18.68 21.03 38.00
N LEU A 642 18.58 22.12 37.27
CA LEU A 642 17.57 22.29 36.24
C LEU A 642 17.79 21.29 35.08
N TYR A 643 19.03 21.08 34.67
CA TYR A 643 19.42 20.14 33.67
C TYR A 643 18.97 18.69 34.02
N ARG A 644 19.31 18.26 35.26
CA ARG A 644 18.92 16.95 35.77
C ARG A 644 17.40 16.80 35.96
N ASN A 645 16.71 17.87 36.36
CA ASN A 645 15.27 17.85 36.51
C ASN A 645 14.56 17.54 35.18
N VAL A 646 14.96 18.17 34.10
CA VAL A 646 14.42 17.91 32.76
C VAL A 646 14.61 16.44 32.36
N ILE A 647 15.78 15.86 32.60
CA ILE A 647 16.05 14.46 32.32
C ILE A 647 15.17 13.56 33.19
N ASN A 648 15.05 13.86 34.48
CA ASN A 648 14.26 13.08 35.44
C ASN A 648 12.75 13.16 35.17
N GLU A 649 12.26 14.23 34.58
CA GLU A 649 10.85 14.40 34.17
C GLU A 649 10.57 13.70 32.86
N THR A 650 11.48 13.79 31.86
CA THR A 650 11.27 13.30 30.50
C THR A 650 11.55 11.79 30.37
N THR A 651 12.58 11.28 31.06
CA THR A 651 12.95 9.85 30.92
C THR A 651 11.83 8.89 31.34
N PRO A 652 11.07 9.10 32.44
CA PRO A 652 9.94 8.24 32.76
C PRO A 652 8.84 8.25 31.73
N LEU A 653 8.61 9.40 31.05
CA LEU A 653 7.64 9.46 29.94
C LEU A 653 8.11 8.61 28.76
N ILE A 654 9.43 8.69 28.43
CA ILE A 654 10.00 7.83 27.38
C ILE A 654 9.76 6.35 27.71
N TYR A 655 10.10 5.90 28.94
CA TYR A 655 9.89 4.51 29.36
C TYR A 655 8.43 4.09 29.43
N LYS A 656 7.49 5.04 29.58
CA LYS A 656 6.05 4.74 29.50
C LYS A 656 5.66 4.22 28.10
N PHE A 657 6.23 4.80 27.04
CA PHE A 657 5.90 4.50 25.65
C PHE A 657 6.88 3.53 24.98
N THR A 658 8.12 3.47 25.47
CA THR A 658 9.17 2.61 24.91
C THR A 658 9.85 1.86 26.06
N ASN A 659 9.53 0.59 26.23
CA ASN A 659 10.02 -0.26 27.32
C ASN A 659 10.39 -1.64 26.75
N ASP A 660 11.62 -2.09 26.96
CA ASP A 660 12.15 -3.32 26.39
C ASP A 660 11.44 -4.59 26.89
N GLU A 661 11.02 -4.62 28.16
CA GLU A 661 10.24 -5.75 28.69
C GLU A 661 8.87 -5.83 28.03
N LYS A 662 8.20 -4.67 27.84
CA LYS A 662 6.94 -4.58 27.09
C LYS A 662 7.12 -4.96 25.62
N SER A 663 8.20 -4.47 25.00
CA SER A 663 8.54 -4.80 23.60
C SER A 663 8.81 -6.30 23.43
N LEU A 664 9.49 -6.92 24.37
CA LEU A 664 9.71 -8.38 24.38
C LEU A 664 8.40 -9.14 24.58
N GLY A 665 7.55 -8.71 25.51
CA GLY A 665 6.22 -9.29 25.71
C GLY A 665 5.38 -9.22 24.43
N ASN A 666 5.37 -8.08 23.75
CA ASN A 666 4.68 -7.90 22.48
C ASN A 666 5.25 -8.80 21.37
N LEU A 667 6.57 -9.00 21.34
CA LEU A 667 7.24 -9.89 20.38
C LEU A 667 6.89 -11.36 20.64
N ILE A 668 6.82 -11.77 21.91
CA ILE A 668 6.36 -13.11 22.32
C ILE A 668 4.90 -13.32 21.93
N ASP A 669 4.02 -12.36 22.19
CA ASP A 669 2.63 -12.38 21.79
C ASP A 669 2.50 -12.53 20.27
N TYR A 670 3.25 -11.73 19.51
CA TYR A 670 3.28 -11.78 18.05
C TYR A 670 3.62 -13.20 17.55
N TYR A 671 4.69 -13.82 18.07
CA TYR A 671 5.05 -15.19 17.68
C TYR A 671 4.06 -16.25 18.17
N SER A 672 3.36 -15.97 19.25
CA SER A 672 2.25 -16.80 19.77
C SER A 672 0.96 -16.63 18.95
N GLY A 673 0.90 -15.66 18.03
CA GLY A 673 -0.31 -15.35 17.26
C GLY A 673 -1.36 -14.56 18.04
N VAL A 674 -0.96 -13.84 19.09
CA VAL A 674 -1.83 -12.98 19.90
C VAL A 674 -1.69 -11.54 19.40
N TYR A 675 -2.81 -10.96 18.95
CA TYR A 675 -2.86 -9.62 18.39
C TYR A 675 -3.76 -8.71 19.24
N ASP A 676 -3.50 -7.41 19.18
CA ASP A 676 -4.23 -6.42 19.97
C ASP A 676 -5.62 -6.15 19.36
N PHE A 677 -5.69 -6.17 18.02
CA PHE A 677 -6.94 -5.97 17.28
C PHE A 677 -7.10 -7.00 16.16
N TYR A 678 -8.36 -7.39 15.93
CA TYR A 678 -8.72 -8.30 14.85
C TYR A 678 -9.83 -7.68 14.01
N PRO A 679 -9.81 -7.81 12.66
CA PRO A 679 -10.87 -7.31 11.82
C PRO A 679 -12.18 -8.07 12.06
N SER A 680 -13.31 -7.41 11.88
CA SER A 680 -14.65 -7.95 12.17
C SER A 680 -14.95 -9.25 11.41
N ILE A 681 -14.41 -9.41 10.21
CA ILE A 681 -14.52 -10.65 9.41
C ILE A 681 -13.81 -11.80 10.12
N HIS A 682 -12.66 -11.56 10.75
CA HIS A 682 -11.94 -12.57 11.52
C HIS A 682 -12.64 -12.95 12.84
N GLN A 683 -13.46 -12.08 13.39
CA GLN A 683 -14.26 -12.42 14.58
C GLN A 683 -15.25 -13.56 14.32
N ARG A 684 -15.66 -13.80 13.06
CA ARG A 684 -16.45 -14.98 12.69
C ARG A 684 -15.65 -16.29 12.76
N PHE A 685 -14.34 -16.22 12.68
CA PHE A 685 -13.40 -17.34 12.80
C PHE A 685 -12.78 -17.49 14.19
N LYS A 686 -13.32 -16.86 15.22
CA LYS A 686 -12.88 -16.91 16.63
C LYS A 686 -12.92 -18.31 17.28
N LYS A 687 -12.50 -19.35 16.55
CA LYS A 687 -12.10 -20.62 17.18
C LYS A 687 -10.61 -20.70 17.54
N TYR A 688 -9.82 -19.72 17.14
CA TYR A 688 -8.43 -19.58 17.53
C TYR A 688 -8.34 -18.42 18.53
N ASN A 689 -8.32 -18.76 19.80
CA ASN A 689 -7.79 -17.89 20.83
C ASN A 689 -6.43 -18.51 21.24
N PRO A 690 -5.35 -18.23 20.50
CA PRO A 690 -4.04 -18.71 20.88
C PRO A 690 -3.74 -18.11 22.26
N GLN A 691 -3.46 -18.97 23.22
CA GLN A 691 -2.94 -18.51 24.50
C GLN A 691 -1.47 -18.16 24.32
N PRO A 692 -0.98 -17.08 24.95
CA PRO A 692 0.45 -16.77 24.93
C PRO A 692 1.23 -18.00 25.34
N THR A 693 2.19 -18.39 24.54
CA THR A 693 3.12 -19.47 24.91
C THR A 693 3.95 -18.95 26.07
N GLN A 694 3.88 -19.58 27.24
CA GLN A 694 4.83 -19.28 28.31
C GLN A 694 6.21 -19.71 27.81
N VAL A 695 7.02 -18.76 27.43
CA VAL A 695 8.42 -18.96 27.07
C VAL A 695 9.22 -18.32 28.20
N ASP A 696 9.84 -19.15 29.04
CA ASP A 696 10.82 -18.68 30.03
C ASP A 696 12.07 -18.24 29.26
N VAL A 697 12.20 -16.93 29.05
CA VAL A 697 13.38 -16.34 28.42
C VAL A 697 13.98 -15.34 29.41
N ASP A 698 15.16 -15.67 29.88
CA ASP A 698 15.95 -14.76 30.73
C ASP A 698 16.84 -13.90 29.80
N ILE A 699 16.32 -12.76 29.35
CA ILE A 699 17.05 -11.82 28.50
C ILE A 699 17.60 -10.69 29.37
N ASP A 700 18.91 -10.60 29.42
CA ASP A 700 19.63 -9.51 30.08
C ASP A 700 19.69 -8.29 29.16
N PHE A 701 18.79 -7.33 29.36
CA PHE A 701 18.74 -6.06 28.63
C PHE A 701 19.90 -5.10 28.97
N THR A 702 20.70 -5.42 30.01
CA THR A 702 21.84 -4.59 30.41
C THR A 702 23.10 -4.89 29.59
N LYS A 703 23.06 -5.96 28.76
CA LYS A 703 24.19 -6.31 27.90
C LYS A 703 24.48 -5.20 26.91
N THR A 704 25.69 -4.68 26.97
CA THR A 704 26.19 -3.65 26.01
C THR A 704 26.31 -4.16 24.58
N ASP A 705 26.14 -5.45 24.37
CA ASP A 705 26.26 -6.14 23.11
C ASP A 705 24.97 -6.16 22.26
N VAL A 706 23.86 -5.59 22.76
CA VAL A 706 22.63 -5.43 21.95
C VAL A 706 22.93 -4.47 20.81
N PRO A 707 22.72 -4.89 19.54
CA PRO A 707 23.11 -4.10 18.37
C PRO A 707 22.31 -2.81 18.21
#